data_a5aac5b73dbe15f1589e6a8a6ef8ea44
#
_entry.id   a5aac5b73dbe15f1589e6a8a6ef8ea44
#
_cell.length_a   1.000
_cell.length_b   1.000
_cell.length_c   1.000
_cell.angle_alpha   90.00
_cell.angle_beta   90.00
_cell.angle_gamma   90.00
#
_symmetry.space_group_name_H-M   'P 1'
#
loop_
_entity.id
_entity.type
_entity.pdbx_description
1 polymer ?
#
loop_
_entity_poly.entity_id
_entity_poly.type
_entity_poly.pdbx_seq_one_letter_code
_entity_poly.pdbx_strand_id
1 'polypeptide(L)'
;MTALILNSGMGSRMGALTGECPKCMTQLPAGETILSRQLRQIAAAGIRDVVITTGAFGEKLTAYCRELDLPLRYTFVHNPEFQTTNYIYSIYLAREYLRSDILLLHGDLVFEDDVLHMAMEHRGSCMAVSAEAPLPEKDFKAVIEDGKIAAVGVDFFDHAVAAQPLYRLEQTDWMLWLSRIEDFCRMGRTKCYAEDALNELAGQCAVSPLDVGGRLCAEIDNPEDLASVAKRLREREQPTVYLCFSSDILHGGHMRIIQKAAELGRVTIGVLSDEVVASYKRFPLLTAEERSTLFRNIKGVDRVVEQKQLSYRTILLELQPDIVVHGDDWREGFQKPLRQEVIEVTASYGGRLVEFPYSADPKYAALEQRARMELSLPDSRRGRLRKLLAMKGLVTAMEAHDGLSGLIVEDTVIHEEGSTRAFDAIWVSSLCDSTAKGKPDIELVDMTSRFRTIDDLTEVTTKPIIFDGDTGGLAEHFGYTVRTLEKLGVSAVIIEDKKGLKKNSLFGTQVEQTQDSIESFSAKIMAGKRAQKSFDFMIIARIESLILEKGMEDALTRAFAFVKAGADGIMIHSRRKEPDEILEFIDAFRKKNQYTPLVVVPTSFNSVTEEEFKRRGVNIVIYANQLMRSQVPAMRRTAETILRCHRAMEADAQLMPFGEIIRLIPDEM
;
A
#
# COMPACT_ATOMS: atom_id res chain seq x y z
N MET A 1 -43.31 -1.87 -3.10
CA MET A 1 -42.55 -2.99 -3.72
C MET A 1 -43.05 -4.29 -3.13
N THR A 2 -43.19 -5.32 -3.95
CA THR A 2 -43.61 -6.68 -3.55
C THR A 2 -42.46 -7.64 -3.90
N ALA A 3 -42.10 -8.56 -2.99
CA ALA A 3 -41.18 -9.63 -3.33
C ALA A 3 -41.97 -10.81 -3.92
N LEU A 4 -41.49 -11.37 -5.01
CA LEU A 4 -42.01 -12.59 -5.64
C LEU A 4 -40.96 -13.70 -5.53
N ILE A 5 -41.29 -14.80 -4.83
CA ILE A 5 -40.41 -15.95 -4.71
C ILE A 5 -41.05 -17.14 -5.45
N LEU A 6 -40.31 -17.70 -6.39
CA LEU A 6 -40.76 -18.79 -7.25
C LEU A 6 -40.40 -20.15 -6.65
N ASN A 7 -41.39 -20.85 -6.05
CA ASN A 7 -41.21 -22.13 -5.34
C ASN A 7 -42.14 -23.25 -5.82
N SER A 8 -42.65 -23.18 -7.05
CA SER A 8 -43.58 -24.21 -7.57
C SER A 8 -42.84 -25.44 -8.16
N GLY A 9 -41.54 -25.41 -8.30
CA GLY A 9 -40.73 -26.51 -8.84
C GLY A 9 -40.61 -27.74 -7.91
N MET A 10 -40.39 -28.93 -8.48
CA MET A 10 -40.28 -30.20 -7.72
C MET A 10 -38.90 -30.46 -7.12
N GLY A 11 -37.85 -29.79 -7.55
CA GLY A 11 -36.47 -29.97 -7.04
C GLY A 11 -35.88 -31.37 -7.22
N SER A 12 -36.29 -32.08 -8.27
CA SER A 12 -35.96 -33.51 -8.49
C SER A 12 -34.47 -33.82 -8.58
N ARG A 13 -33.62 -32.85 -8.92
CA ARG A 13 -32.15 -33.01 -9.01
C ARG A 13 -31.47 -33.10 -7.64
N MET A 14 -32.12 -32.66 -6.56
CA MET A 14 -31.60 -32.75 -5.18
C MET A 14 -31.76 -34.14 -4.56
N GLY A 15 -32.37 -35.11 -5.24
CA GLY A 15 -32.51 -36.49 -4.80
C GLY A 15 -33.25 -36.62 -3.45
N ALA A 16 -32.64 -37.32 -2.51
CA ALA A 16 -33.24 -37.59 -1.19
C ALA A 16 -33.49 -36.34 -0.34
N LEU A 17 -32.80 -35.25 -0.59
CA LEU A 17 -32.91 -33.98 0.14
C LEU A 17 -34.26 -33.28 -0.05
N THR A 18 -34.93 -33.55 -1.17
CA THR A 18 -36.21 -32.91 -1.54
C THR A 18 -37.40 -33.89 -1.62
N GLY A 19 -37.19 -35.13 -1.19
CA GLY A 19 -38.25 -36.17 -1.20
C GLY A 19 -39.47 -35.82 -0.36
N GLU A 20 -39.28 -35.09 0.73
CA GLU A 20 -40.36 -34.78 1.71
C GLU A 20 -40.60 -33.26 1.90
N CYS A 21 -39.82 -32.39 1.27
CA CYS A 21 -39.93 -30.94 1.42
C CYS A 21 -39.52 -30.20 0.14
N PRO A 22 -40.02 -28.97 -0.07
CA PRO A 22 -39.62 -28.18 -1.23
C PRO A 22 -38.13 -27.78 -1.15
N LYS A 23 -37.48 -27.61 -2.30
CA LYS A 23 -36.07 -27.29 -2.46
C LYS A 23 -35.63 -26.06 -1.60
N CYS A 24 -36.47 -25.02 -1.53
CA CYS A 24 -36.19 -23.82 -0.76
C CYS A 24 -36.08 -24.04 0.78
N MET A 25 -36.51 -25.21 1.28
CA MET A 25 -36.37 -25.62 2.68
C MET A 25 -35.09 -26.43 2.92
N THR A 26 -34.20 -26.56 1.94
CA THR A 26 -32.87 -27.18 2.13
C THR A 26 -32.09 -26.42 3.21
N GLN A 27 -31.49 -27.21 4.13
CA GLN A 27 -30.72 -26.66 5.25
C GLN A 27 -29.37 -26.11 4.77
N LEU A 28 -29.05 -24.90 5.23
CA LEU A 28 -27.77 -24.22 5.08
C LEU A 28 -26.99 -24.29 6.40
N PRO A 29 -25.70 -23.90 6.43
CA PRO A 29 -24.98 -23.65 7.68
C PRO A 29 -25.77 -22.74 8.63
N ALA A 30 -25.44 -22.75 9.92
CA ALA A 30 -26.13 -22.00 10.98
C ALA A 30 -27.60 -22.38 11.23
N GLY A 31 -28.07 -23.49 10.64
CA GLY A 31 -29.43 -24.02 10.91
C GLY A 31 -30.57 -23.27 10.23
N GLU A 32 -30.27 -22.41 9.28
CA GLU A 32 -31.26 -21.74 8.43
C GLU A 32 -31.58 -22.54 7.16
N THR A 33 -32.71 -22.27 6.53
CA THR A 33 -33.03 -22.77 5.19
C THR A 33 -32.80 -21.69 4.13
N ILE A 34 -32.75 -22.05 2.85
CA ILE A 34 -32.68 -21.08 1.76
C ILE A 34 -33.82 -20.06 1.90
N LEU A 35 -35.04 -20.54 2.10
CA LEU A 35 -36.23 -19.68 2.24
C LEU A 35 -36.18 -18.78 3.47
N SER A 36 -35.79 -19.30 4.65
CA SER A 36 -35.73 -18.48 5.86
C SER A 36 -34.69 -17.37 5.72
N ARG A 37 -33.55 -17.65 5.04
CA ARG A 37 -32.54 -16.67 4.69
C ARG A 37 -33.08 -15.58 3.78
N GLN A 38 -33.71 -15.95 2.65
CA GLN A 38 -34.33 -15.00 1.73
C GLN A 38 -35.36 -14.11 2.43
N LEU A 39 -36.25 -14.70 3.23
CA LEU A 39 -37.30 -13.96 3.93
C LEU A 39 -36.73 -12.98 4.97
N ARG A 40 -35.70 -13.34 5.71
CA ARG A 40 -35.00 -12.43 6.64
C ARG A 40 -34.35 -11.28 5.89
N GLN A 41 -33.67 -11.54 4.77
CA GLN A 41 -33.05 -10.52 3.93
C GLN A 41 -34.09 -9.57 3.36
N ILE A 42 -35.22 -10.06 2.84
CA ILE A 42 -36.34 -9.29 2.34
C ILE A 42 -36.92 -8.38 3.45
N ALA A 43 -37.15 -8.94 4.65
CA ALA A 43 -37.63 -8.18 5.79
C ALA A 43 -36.66 -7.07 6.23
N ALA A 44 -35.35 -7.36 6.24
CA ALA A 44 -34.30 -6.39 6.55
C ALA A 44 -34.22 -5.27 5.50
N ALA A 45 -34.45 -5.58 4.22
CA ALA A 45 -34.53 -4.58 3.14
C ALA A 45 -35.80 -3.70 3.18
N GLY A 46 -36.67 -3.89 4.19
CA GLY A 46 -37.88 -3.07 4.38
C GLY A 46 -39.08 -3.48 3.53
N ILE A 47 -39.01 -4.54 2.75
CA ILE A 47 -40.12 -5.10 1.98
C ILE A 47 -41.05 -5.84 2.93
N ARG A 48 -42.35 -5.66 2.80
CA ARG A 48 -43.35 -6.25 3.71
C ARG A 48 -44.31 -7.21 3.01
N ASP A 49 -44.54 -7.05 1.71
CA ASP A 49 -45.43 -7.89 0.93
C ASP A 49 -44.66 -8.93 0.17
N VAL A 50 -44.94 -10.21 0.42
CA VAL A 50 -44.25 -11.34 -0.20
C VAL A 50 -45.28 -12.28 -0.84
N VAL A 51 -45.16 -12.45 -2.15
CA VAL A 51 -45.88 -13.45 -2.92
C VAL A 51 -45.03 -14.66 -3.14
N ILE A 52 -45.51 -15.83 -2.74
CA ILE A 52 -44.75 -17.09 -2.89
C ILE A 52 -45.58 -18.04 -3.75
N THR A 53 -45.04 -18.46 -4.89
CA THR A 53 -45.69 -19.49 -5.69
C THR A 53 -45.40 -20.87 -5.11
N THR A 54 -46.38 -21.76 -5.11
CA THR A 54 -46.28 -23.11 -4.52
C THR A 54 -46.67 -24.21 -5.49
N GLY A 55 -46.08 -25.38 -5.33
CA GLY A 55 -46.39 -26.62 -6.05
C GLY A 55 -46.76 -27.76 -5.08
N ALA A 56 -46.12 -28.94 -5.21
CA ALA A 56 -46.45 -30.16 -4.46
C ALA A 56 -46.46 -30.01 -2.92
N PHE A 57 -45.65 -29.15 -2.36
CA PHE A 57 -45.47 -29.00 -0.91
C PHE A 57 -46.04 -27.68 -0.37
N GLY A 58 -47.10 -27.13 -1.01
CA GLY A 58 -47.66 -25.82 -0.69
C GLY A 58 -48.09 -25.66 0.76
N GLU A 59 -48.75 -26.67 1.35
CA GLU A 59 -49.19 -26.64 2.75
C GLU A 59 -47.99 -26.58 3.72
N LYS A 60 -46.97 -27.40 3.50
CA LYS A 60 -45.75 -27.47 4.34
C LYS A 60 -44.99 -26.14 4.30
N LEU A 61 -44.87 -25.57 3.10
CA LEU A 61 -44.21 -24.29 2.89
C LEU A 61 -44.97 -23.14 3.56
N THR A 62 -46.30 -23.13 3.47
CA THR A 62 -47.18 -22.14 4.11
C THR A 62 -47.06 -22.18 5.62
N ALA A 63 -47.11 -23.38 6.22
CA ALA A 63 -46.93 -23.58 7.65
C ALA A 63 -45.55 -23.05 8.10
N TYR A 64 -44.47 -23.42 7.39
CA TYR A 64 -43.12 -23.01 7.70
C TYR A 64 -42.94 -21.46 7.67
N CYS A 65 -43.46 -20.77 6.64
CA CYS A 65 -43.38 -19.31 6.59
C CYS A 65 -44.09 -18.63 7.76
N ARG A 66 -45.20 -19.21 8.26
CA ARG A 66 -45.94 -18.65 9.41
C ARG A 66 -45.20 -18.87 10.75
N GLU A 67 -44.42 -19.93 10.87
CA GLU A 67 -43.59 -20.23 12.06
C GLU A 67 -42.38 -19.33 12.21
N LEU A 68 -41.90 -18.67 11.13
CA LEU A 68 -40.71 -17.83 11.15
C LEU A 68 -40.86 -16.50 11.89
N ASP A 69 -42.07 -16.11 12.28
CA ASP A 69 -42.38 -14.87 13.02
C ASP A 69 -41.71 -13.60 12.46
N LEU A 70 -41.72 -13.45 11.15
CA LEU A 70 -41.13 -12.29 10.45
C LEU A 70 -42.23 -11.22 10.19
N PRO A 71 -41.86 -9.94 10.17
CA PRO A 71 -42.83 -8.85 9.92
C PRO A 71 -43.21 -8.76 8.44
N LEU A 72 -43.67 -9.87 7.86
CA LEU A 72 -44.03 -10.03 6.45
C LEU A 72 -45.49 -10.41 6.26
N ARG A 73 -46.08 -9.93 5.19
CA ARG A 73 -47.46 -10.30 4.76
C ARG A 73 -47.34 -11.26 3.58
N TYR A 74 -47.75 -12.51 3.81
CA TYR A 74 -47.60 -13.57 2.83
C TYR A 74 -48.85 -13.75 1.98
N THR A 75 -48.67 -13.88 0.66
CA THR A 75 -49.68 -14.35 -0.28
C THR A 75 -49.16 -15.61 -0.95
N PHE A 76 -49.85 -16.72 -0.77
CA PHE A 76 -49.45 -18.00 -1.38
C PHE A 76 -50.32 -18.25 -2.61
N VAL A 77 -49.69 -18.53 -3.76
CA VAL A 77 -50.35 -18.81 -5.01
C VAL A 77 -49.97 -20.22 -5.49
N HIS A 78 -50.96 -21.12 -5.43
CA HIS A 78 -50.74 -22.50 -5.84
C HIS A 78 -50.83 -22.66 -7.35
N ASN A 79 -49.84 -23.31 -7.94
CA ASN A 79 -49.89 -23.74 -9.35
C ASN A 79 -50.36 -25.21 -9.42
N PRO A 80 -51.57 -25.52 -9.82
CA PRO A 80 -52.06 -26.89 -9.90
C PRO A 80 -51.42 -27.70 -11.05
N GLU A 81 -50.81 -27.03 -12.02
CA GLU A 81 -50.16 -27.63 -13.18
C GLU A 81 -48.63 -27.63 -13.07
N PHE A 82 -48.09 -27.55 -11.85
CA PHE A 82 -46.65 -27.44 -11.60
C PHE A 82 -45.81 -28.57 -12.23
N GLN A 83 -46.39 -29.73 -12.52
CA GLN A 83 -45.70 -30.87 -13.15
C GLN A 83 -45.51 -30.70 -14.66
N THR A 84 -46.39 -29.92 -15.31
CA THR A 84 -46.47 -29.83 -16.75
C THR A 84 -46.15 -28.43 -17.30
N THR A 85 -46.00 -27.45 -16.43
CA THR A 85 -45.73 -26.05 -16.76
C THR A 85 -44.40 -25.59 -16.11
N ASN A 86 -43.80 -24.54 -16.66
CA ASN A 86 -42.66 -23.88 -16.04
C ASN A 86 -43.15 -22.70 -15.15
N TYR A 87 -42.25 -22.07 -14.40
CA TYR A 87 -42.61 -20.97 -13.47
C TYR A 87 -43.24 -19.74 -14.15
N ILE A 88 -43.12 -19.55 -15.45
CA ILE A 88 -43.88 -18.53 -16.21
C ILE A 88 -45.39 -18.64 -15.92
N TYR A 89 -45.92 -19.86 -15.86
CA TYR A 89 -47.33 -20.08 -15.51
C TYR A 89 -47.63 -19.76 -14.05
N SER A 90 -46.72 -20.01 -13.16
CA SER A 90 -46.88 -19.62 -11.75
C SER A 90 -46.90 -18.09 -11.57
N ILE A 91 -46.10 -17.34 -12.32
CA ILE A 91 -46.16 -15.88 -12.38
C ILE A 91 -47.52 -15.44 -12.93
N TYR A 92 -48.00 -16.04 -14.02
CA TYR A 92 -49.30 -15.76 -14.58
C TYR A 92 -50.46 -15.94 -13.58
N LEU A 93 -50.42 -17.02 -12.79
CA LEU A 93 -51.42 -17.23 -11.74
C LEU A 93 -51.36 -16.18 -10.63
N ALA A 94 -50.17 -15.70 -10.31
CA ALA A 94 -49.92 -14.69 -9.26
C ALA A 94 -50.17 -13.22 -9.71
N ARG A 95 -50.41 -12.96 -10.99
CA ARG A 95 -50.43 -11.64 -11.66
C ARG A 95 -51.23 -10.56 -10.93
N GLU A 96 -52.36 -10.91 -10.30
CA GLU A 96 -53.22 -9.94 -9.63
C GLU A 96 -52.57 -9.32 -8.37
N TYR A 97 -51.57 -10.00 -7.81
CA TYR A 97 -50.84 -9.57 -6.61
C TYR A 97 -49.51 -8.83 -6.96
N LEU A 98 -49.18 -8.71 -8.26
CA LEU A 98 -47.86 -8.25 -8.75
C LEU A 98 -47.97 -6.91 -9.49
N ARG A 99 -48.69 -5.94 -8.95
CA ARG A 99 -49.04 -4.65 -9.61
C ARG A 99 -48.16 -3.47 -9.13
N SER A 100 -47.03 -3.74 -8.48
CA SER A 100 -46.09 -2.74 -7.95
C SER A 100 -44.68 -2.98 -8.49
N ASP A 101 -43.71 -2.21 -8.00
CA ASP A 101 -42.28 -2.61 -8.14
C ASP A 101 -42.09 -4.01 -7.62
N ILE A 102 -41.24 -4.82 -8.26
CA ILE A 102 -41.04 -6.22 -7.93
C ILE A 102 -39.56 -6.50 -7.59
N LEU A 103 -39.36 -7.25 -6.51
CA LEU A 103 -38.15 -8.03 -6.27
C LEU A 103 -38.47 -9.48 -6.61
N LEU A 104 -37.96 -9.99 -7.74
CA LEU A 104 -38.19 -11.37 -8.17
C LEU A 104 -36.98 -12.23 -7.82
N LEU A 105 -37.23 -13.36 -7.17
CA LEU A 105 -36.23 -14.33 -6.71
C LEU A 105 -36.66 -15.76 -7.08
N HIS A 106 -35.71 -16.59 -7.52
CA HIS A 106 -35.93 -18.02 -7.47
C HIS A 106 -35.79 -18.56 -6.04
N GLY A 107 -36.58 -19.55 -5.69
CA GLY A 107 -36.64 -20.11 -4.34
C GLY A 107 -35.43 -20.95 -3.91
N ASP A 108 -34.54 -21.24 -4.83
CA ASP A 108 -33.28 -21.96 -4.64
C ASP A 108 -32.04 -21.08 -4.72
N LEU A 109 -32.23 -19.77 -4.85
CA LEU A 109 -31.15 -18.79 -4.91
C LEU A 109 -30.64 -18.45 -3.51
N VAL A 110 -29.33 -18.54 -3.31
CA VAL A 110 -28.63 -18.08 -2.09
C VAL A 110 -27.71 -16.92 -2.45
N PHE A 111 -27.84 -15.82 -1.72
CA PHE A 111 -27.05 -14.62 -1.95
C PHE A 111 -26.63 -13.95 -0.64
N GLU A 112 -25.62 -13.08 -0.72
CA GLU A 112 -25.15 -12.24 0.38
C GLU A 112 -26.07 -11.03 0.57
N ASP A 113 -26.14 -10.50 1.81
CA ASP A 113 -26.94 -9.32 2.16
C ASP A 113 -26.58 -8.11 1.29
N ASP A 114 -25.26 -7.94 1.01
CA ASP A 114 -24.76 -6.88 0.13
C ASP A 114 -25.36 -6.93 -1.29
N VAL A 115 -25.63 -8.12 -1.84
CA VAL A 115 -26.21 -8.27 -3.18
C VAL A 115 -27.61 -7.69 -3.22
N LEU A 116 -28.43 -7.98 -2.20
CA LEU A 116 -29.77 -7.40 -2.10
C LEU A 116 -29.72 -5.89 -1.87
N HIS A 117 -28.80 -5.42 -1.03
CA HIS A 117 -28.60 -3.99 -0.79
C HIS A 117 -28.21 -3.24 -2.09
N MET A 118 -27.26 -3.78 -2.85
CA MET A 118 -26.89 -3.23 -4.16
C MET A 118 -28.08 -3.17 -5.12
N ALA A 119 -28.92 -4.24 -5.15
CA ALA A 119 -30.11 -4.26 -6.00
C ALA A 119 -31.15 -3.21 -5.58
N MET A 120 -31.31 -3.00 -4.27
CA MET A 120 -32.26 -2.01 -3.73
C MET A 120 -31.80 -0.56 -3.95
N GLU A 121 -30.50 -0.30 -3.97
CA GLU A 121 -29.92 1.03 -4.23
C GLU A 121 -29.79 1.32 -5.73
N HIS A 122 -29.87 0.31 -6.59
CA HIS A 122 -29.73 0.48 -8.03
C HIS A 122 -30.84 1.40 -8.60
N ARG A 123 -30.46 2.33 -9.46
CA ARG A 123 -31.41 3.20 -10.17
C ARG A 123 -31.97 2.48 -11.41
N GLY A 124 -33.28 2.29 -11.45
CA GLY A 124 -33.95 1.57 -12.54
C GLY A 124 -34.00 0.06 -12.32
N SER A 125 -34.55 -0.66 -13.29
CA SER A 125 -34.65 -2.12 -13.27
C SER A 125 -33.28 -2.77 -13.47
N CYS A 126 -32.96 -3.83 -12.69
CA CYS A 126 -31.71 -4.55 -12.80
C CYS A 126 -31.85 -6.06 -12.57
N MET A 127 -30.90 -6.82 -13.07
CA MET A 127 -30.71 -8.26 -12.85
C MET A 127 -29.28 -8.53 -12.36
N ALA A 128 -29.13 -9.40 -11.39
CA ALA A 128 -27.83 -9.81 -10.90
C ALA A 128 -27.06 -10.61 -11.97
N VAL A 129 -25.79 -10.20 -12.23
CA VAL A 129 -24.86 -10.87 -13.14
C VAL A 129 -23.49 -10.95 -12.51
N SER A 130 -22.62 -11.83 -12.99
CA SER A 130 -21.22 -11.87 -12.61
C SER A 130 -20.34 -11.93 -13.85
N ALA A 131 -19.49 -10.91 -14.03
CA ALA A 131 -18.50 -10.88 -15.10
C ALA A 131 -17.27 -11.74 -14.77
N GLU A 132 -17.02 -12.05 -13.49
CA GLU A 132 -15.88 -12.82 -13.02
C GLU A 132 -16.16 -14.33 -12.96
N ALA A 133 -17.43 -14.74 -12.84
CA ALA A 133 -17.78 -16.14 -12.76
C ALA A 133 -17.67 -16.82 -14.12
N PRO A 134 -17.19 -18.08 -14.19
CA PRO A 134 -17.23 -18.85 -15.42
C PRO A 134 -18.69 -19.02 -15.88
N LEU A 135 -18.89 -19.05 -17.20
CA LEU A 135 -20.23 -19.27 -17.76
C LEU A 135 -20.74 -20.66 -17.36
N PRO A 136 -21.91 -20.75 -16.71
CA PRO A 136 -22.48 -22.01 -16.30
C PRO A 136 -22.98 -22.79 -17.54
N GLU A 137 -22.92 -24.11 -17.50
CA GLU A 137 -23.41 -24.94 -18.61
C GLU A 137 -24.95 -24.91 -18.76
N LYS A 138 -25.66 -24.91 -17.61
CA LYS A 138 -27.12 -25.14 -17.57
C LYS A 138 -27.94 -23.99 -16.96
N ASP A 139 -27.28 -23.00 -16.35
CA ASP A 139 -27.95 -21.87 -15.70
C ASP A 139 -28.02 -20.66 -16.64
N PHE A 140 -28.69 -19.63 -16.22
CA PHE A 140 -28.91 -18.44 -17.02
C PHE A 140 -27.61 -17.68 -17.34
N LYS A 141 -27.59 -17.16 -18.55
CA LYS A 141 -26.58 -16.21 -19.02
C LYS A 141 -27.29 -15.00 -19.60
N ALA A 142 -26.70 -13.83 -19.44
CA ALA A 142 -27.22 -12.58 -19.99
C ALA A 142 -26.29 -12.05 -21.08
N VAL A 143 -26.84 -11.69 -22.21
CA VAL A 143 -26.17 -10.92 -23.26
C VAL A 143 -26.36 -9.45 -22.96
N ILE A 144 -25.27 -8.69 -22.95
CA ILE A 144 -25.27 -7.25 -22.61
C ILE A 144 -24.93 -6.47 -23.88
N GLU A 145 -25.83 -5.56 -24.26
CA GLU A 145 -25.65 -4.61 -25.37
C GLU A 145 -25.93 -3.19 -24.86
N ASP A 146 -25.09 -2.25 -25.20
CA ASP A 146 -25.21 -0.83 -24.80
C ASP A 146 -25.49 -0.60 -23.30
N GLY A 147 -24.89 -1.46 -22.44
CA GLY A 147 -25.06 -1.38 -20.99
C GLY A 147 -26.42 -1.85 -20.47
N LYS A 148 -27.20 -2.54 -21.29
CA LYS A 148 -28.49 -3.16 -20.97
C LYS A 148 -28.47 -4.65 -21.26
N ILE A 149 -29.33 -5.39 -20.59
CA ILE A 149 -29.56 -6.81 -20.87
C ILE A 149 -30.42 -6.91 -22.13
N ALA A 150 -29.83 -7.44 -23.21
CA ALA A 150 -30.48 -7.65 -24.50
C ALA A 150 -31.22 -8.99 -24.53
N ALA A 151 -30.66 -10.04 -23.92
CA ALA A 151 -31.31 -11.35 -23.84
C ALA A 151 -30.81 -12.11 -22.59
N VAL A 152 -31.69 -13.00 -22.07
CA VAL A 152 -31.38 -13.93 -20.97
C VAL A 152 -31.82 -15.33 -21.38
N GLY A 153 -30.96 -16.32 -21.16
CA GLY A 153 -31.28 -17.72 -21.46
C GLY A 153 -30.12 -18.67 -21.09
N VAL A 154 -30.41 -19.96 -21.23
CA VAL A 154 -29.42 -21.01 -20.88
C VAL A 154 -28.48 -21.36 -22.03
N ASP A 155 -28.81 -21.01 -23.26
CA ASP A 155 -28.07 -21.39 -24.47
C ASP A 155 -27.16 -20.28 -25.01
N PHE A 156 -27.05 -19.13 -24.32
CA PHE A 156 -26.19 -18.03 -24.72
C PHE A 156 -24.76 -18.19 -24.18
N PHE A 157 -23.77 -18.28 -25.09
CA PHE A 157 -22.35 -18.39 -24.70
C PHE A 157 -21.48 -17.29 -25.32
N ASP A 158 -21.90 -16.73 -26.45
CA ASP A 158 -21.14 -15.68 -27.13
C ASP A 158 -21.52 -14.31 -26.53
N HIS A 159 -20.52 -13.53 -26.12
CA HIS A 159 -20.69 -12.20 -25.51
C HIS A 159 -21.61 -12.17 -24.29
N ALA A 160 -21.74 -13.30 -23.58
CA ALA A 160 -22.60 -13.45 -22.42
C ALA A 160 -21.79 -13.42 -21.10
N VAL A 161 -22.48 -13.06 -20.01
CA VAL A 161 -22.01 -13.16 -18.63
C VAL A 161 -22.91 -14.12 -17.85
N ALA A 162 -22.41 -14.70 -16.76
CA ALA A 162 -23.22 -15.51 -15.86
C ALA A 162 -24.31 -14.63 -15.24
N ALA A 163 -25.56 -15.10 -15.27
CA ALA A 163 -26.71 -14.38 -14.76
C ALA A 163 -27.40 -15.17 -13.65
N GLN A 164 -27.96 -14.45 -12.68
CA GLN A 164 -28.63 -15.05 -11.53
C GLN A 164 -30.08 -14.53 -11.46
N PRO A 165 -31.07 -15.36 -11.11
CA PRO A 165 -32.48 -15.00 -11.09
C PRO A 165 -32.82 -14.16 -9.83
N LEU A 166 -32.19 -13.03 -9.71
CA LEU A 166 -32.47 -11.94 -8.78
C LEU A 166 -32.69 -10.67 -9.59
N TYR A 167 -33.92 -10.19 -9.62
CA TYR A 167 -34.33 -9.00 -10.36
C TYR A 167 -34.95 -7.97 -9.42
N ARG A 168 -34.51 -6.73 -9.51
CA ARG A 168 -35.24 -5.57 -8.99
C ARG A 168 -35.82 -4.82 -10.16
N LEU A 169 -37.16 -4.77 -10.26
CA LEU A 169 -37.91 -4.25 -11.40
C LEU A 169 -38.78 -3.10 -10.99
N GLU A 170 -38.67 -1.97 -11.69
CA GLU A 170 -39.65 -0.88 -11.56
C GLU A 170 -41.00 -1.29 -12.17
N GLN A 171 -42.06 -0.77 -11.63
CA GLN A 171 -43.43 -1.11 -12.03
C GLN A 171 -43.63 -1.00 -13.56
N THR A 172 -43.07 0.01 -14.19
CA THR A 172 -43.17 0.22 -15.64
C THR A 172 -42.62 -0.93 -16.46
N ASP A 173 -41.38 -1.35 -16.18
CA ASP A 173 -40.74 -2.45 -16.88
C ASP A 173 -41.39 -3.78 -16.54
N TRP A 174 -41.71 -3.97 -15.26
CA TRP A 174 -42.38 -5.17 -14.81
C TRP A 174 -43.75 -5.36 -15.46
N MET A 175 -44.56 -4.33 -15.59
CA MET A 175 -45.89 -4.43 -16.21
C MET A 175 -45.80 -4.76 -17.70
N LEU A 176 -44.77 -4.30 -18.42
CA LEU A 176 -44.48 -4.73 -19.79
C LEU A 176 -44.18 -6.23 -19.85
N TRP A 177 -43.26 -6.68 -19.01
CA TRP A 177 -42.91 -8.10 -18.95
C TRP A 177 -44.09 -8.96 -18.52
N LEU A 178 -44.81 -8.59 -17.48
CA LEU A 178 -46.01 -9.31 -17.01
C LEU A 178 -47.08 -9.41 -18.09
N SER A 179 -47.36 -8.36 -18.84
CA SER A 179 -48.30 -8.37 -19.95
C SER A 179 -47.89 -9.39 -21.03
N ARG A 180 -46.58 -9.47 -21.32
CA ARG A 180 -46.06 -10.43 -22.29
C ARG A 180 -46.12 -11.88 -21.78
N ILE A 181 -45.88 -12.09 -20.47
CA ILE A 181 -46.11 -13.38 -19.81
C ILE A 181 -47.57 -13.81 -19.92
N GLU A 182 -48.52 -12.87 -19.70
CA GLU A 182 -49.95 -13.16 -19.86
C GLU A 182 -50.30 -13.60 -21.29
N ASP A 183 -49.75 -12.93 -22.32
CA ASP A 183 -49.96 -13.32 -23.71
C ASP A 183 -49.40 -14.72 -24.01
N PHE A 184 -48.18 -15.02 -23.53
CA PHE A 184 -47.56 -16.35 -23.67
C PHE A 184 -48.47 -17.42 -23.08
N CYS A 185 -48.92 -17.24 -21.85
CA CYS A 185 -49.79 -18.21 -21.19
C CYS A 185 -51.17 -18.38 -21.88
N ARG A 186 -51.78 -17.29 -22.38
CA ARG A 186 -53.03 -17.32 -23.15
C ARG A 186 -52.85 -18.09 -24.47
N MET A 187 -51.63 -18.05 -25.07
CA MET A 187 -51.29 -18.77 -26.26
C MET A 187 -50.87 -20.25 -25.99
N GLY A 188 -50.95 -20.69 -24.73
CA GLY A 188 -50.51 -22.06 -24.33
C GLY A 188 -48.98 -22.24 -24.19
N ARG A 189 -48.21 -21.18 -24.26
CA ARG A 189 -46.73 -21.23 -24.11
C ARG A 189 -46.38 -21.21 -22.58
N THR A 190 -46.68 -22.30 -21.89
CA THR A 190 -46.54 -22.43 -20.43
C THR A 190 -45.33 -23.23 -20.00
N LYS A 191 -44.55 -23.82 -20.96
CA LYS A 191 -43.36 -24.66 -20.66
C LYS A 191 -42.04 -23.96 -20.85
N CYS A 192 -42.03 -22.74 -21.38
CA CYS A 192 -40.85 -21.90 -21.55
C CYS A 192 -40.49 -21.14 -20.26
N TYR A 193 -39.31 -20.53 -20.25
CA TYR A 193 -38.90 -19.62 -19.17
C TYR A 193 -39.66 -18.28 -19.27
N ALA A 194 -39.78 -17.57 -18.17
CA ALA A 194 -40.35 -16.21 -18.20
C ALA A 194 -39.44 -15.23 -18.96
N GLU A 195 -38.15 -15.48 -18.97
CA GLU A 195 -37.13 -14.74 -19.73
C GLU A 195 -37.34 -14.80 -21.24
N ASP A 196 -37.97 -15.87 -21.77
CA ASP A 196 -38.32 -15.93 -23.21
C ASP A 196 -39.32 -14.81 -23.57
N ALA A 197 -40.23 -14.47 -22.66
CA ALA A 197 -41.13 -13.34 -22.82
C ALA A 197 -40.43 -11.97 -22.63
N LEU A 198 -39.41 -11.89 -21.78
CA LEU A 198 -38.57 -10.71 -21.62
C LEU A 198 -37.75 -10.45 -22.90
N ASN A 199 -37.17 -11.47 -23.47
CA ASN A 199 -36.35 -11.37 -24.68
C ASN A 199 -37.12 -10.82 -25.88
N GLU A 200 -38.46 -11.08 -25.96
CA GLU A 200 -39.33 -10.49 -27.00
C GLU A 200 -39.60 -8.98 -26.77
N LEU A 201 -39.22 -8.44 -25.61
CA LEU A 201 -39.34 -7.03 -25.24
C LEU A 201 -38.02 -6.26 -25.34
N ALA A 202 -37.02 -6.83 -25.99
CA ALA A 202 -35.72 -6.20 -26.15
C ALA A 202 -35.86 -4.76 -26.68
N GLY A 203 -35.23 -3.81 -25.99
CA GLY A 203 -35.32 -2.38 -26.30
C GLY A 203 -36.61 -1.64 -25.79
N GLN A 204 -37.62 -2.35 -25.26
CA GLN A 204 -38.81 -1.75 -24.62
C GLN A 204 -38.75 -1.85 -23.09
N CYS A 205 -38.17 -2.92 -22.55
CA CYS A 205 -37.94 -3.15 -21.13
C CYS A 205 -36.46 -2.89 -20.81
N ALA A 206 -36.21 -1.93 -19.93
CA ALA A 206 -34.84 -1.41 -19.72
C ALA A 206 -34.17 -2.04 -18.49
N VAL A 207 -33.83 -3.33 -18.50
CA VAL A 207 -33.14 -4.02 -17.43
C VAL A 207 -31.62 -3.83 -17.58
N SER A 208 -30.97 -3.33 -16.51
CA SER A 208 -29.50 -3.14 -16.46
C SER A 208 -28.80 -4.34 -15.79
N PRO A 209 -27.59 -4.69 -16.19
CA PRO A 209 -26.80 -5.67 -15.47
C PRO A 209 -26.34 -5.08 -14.12
N LEU A 210 -26.54 -5.81 -13.03
CA LEU A 210 -25.99 -5.53 -11.71
C LEU A 210 -24.86 -6.53 -11.46
N ASP A 211 -23.61 -6.11 -11.70
CA ASP A 211 -22.47 -6.98 -11.48
C ASP A 211 -22.24 -7.19 -9.97
N VAL A 212 -22.40 -8.41 -9.51
CA VAL A 212 -22.20 -8.79 -8.11
C VAL A 212 -20.72 -9.09 -7.80
N GLY A 213 -19.83 -9.08 -8.80
CA GLY A 213 -18.41 -9.41 -8.64
C GLY A 213 -18.21 -10.80 -8.03
N GLY A 214 -17.27 -10.89 -7.08
CA GLY A 214 -16.96 -12.15 -6.35
C GLY A 214 -17.95 -12.50 -5.22
N ARG A 215 -19.07 -11.76 -5.04
CA ARG A 215 -20.06 -12.03 -3.99
C ARG A 215 -20.83 -13.33 -4.26
N LEU A 216 -21.28 -13.99 -3.18
CA LEU A 216 -22.14 -15.14 -3.31
C LEU A 216 -23.51 -14.71 -3.85
N CYS A 217 -23.86 -15.21 -5.02
CA CYS A 217 -25.21 -15.20 -5.59
C CYS A 217 -25.28 -16.41 -6.52
N ALA A 218 -25.91 -17.50 -6.06
CA ALA A 218 -25.89 -18.79 -6.77
C ALA A 218 -27.14 -19.61 -6.49
N GLU A 219 -27.65 -20.32 -7.47
CA GLU A 219 -28.70 -21.33 -7.32
C GLU A 219 -28.11 -22.62 -6.76
N ILE A 220 -28.89 -23.34 -5.96
CA ILE A 220 -28.52 -24.67 -5.43
C ILE A 220 -29.35 -25.70 -6.18
N ASP A 221 -28.82 -26.29 -7.24
CA ASP A 221 -29.54 -27.24 -8.08
C ASP A 221 -29.30 -28.72 -7.72
N ASN A 222 -28.18 -29.01 -7.09
CA ASN A 222 -27.72 -30.35 -6.76
C ASN A 222 -26.91 -30.34 -5.44
N PRO A 223 -26.53 -31.52 -4.90
CA PRO A 223 -25.75 -31.61 -3.65
C PRO A 223 -24.37 -30.96 -3.72
N GLU A 224 -23.74 -30.91 -4.92
CA GLU A 224 -22.45 -30.28 -5.15
C GLU A 224 -22.56 -28.76 -5.01
N ASP A 225 -23.60 -28.16 -5.56
CA ASP A 225 -23.90 -26.71 -5.41
C ASP A 225 -24.13 -26.39 -3.92
N LEU A 226 -24.91 -27.22 -3.22
CA LEU A 226 -25.14 -27.07 -1.78
C LEU A 226 -23.81 -27.11 -1.01
N ALA A 227 -22.92 -28.04 -1.30
CA ALA A 227 -21.62 -28.14 -0.64
C ALA A 227 -20.75 -26.90 -0.91
N SER A 228 -20.75 -26.40 -2.15
CA SER A 228 -20.01 -25.20 -2.58
C SER A 228 -20.54 -23.95 -1.87
N VAL A 229 -21.84 -23.72 -1.91
CA VAL A 229 -22.51 -22.59 -1.24
C VAL A 229 -22.31 -22.67 0.28
N ALA A 230 -22.49 -23.82 0.89
CA ALA A 230 -22.28 -24.03 2.31
C ALA A 230 -20.83 -23.74 2.73
N LYS A 231 -19.85 -24.11 1.92
CA LYS A 231 -18.44 -23.78 2.14
C LYS A 231 -18.23 -22.26 2.11
N ARG A 232 -18.72 -21.56 1.09
CA ARG A 232 -18.61 -20.10 0.96
C ARG A 232 -19.28 -19.35 2.12
N LEU A 233 -20.46 -19.82 2.59
CA LEU A 233 -21.13 -19.23 3.74
C LEU A 233 -20.30 -19.40 5.02
N ARG A 234 -19.75 -20.60 5.29
CA ARG A 234 -18.88 -20.85 6.45
C ARG A 234 -17.62 -20.01 6.42
N GLU A 235 -17.00 -19.85 5.25
CA GLU A 235 -15.81 -19.01 5.08
C GLU A 235 -16.11 -17.54 5.41
N ARG A 236 -17.32 -17.07 5.12
CA ARG A 236 -17.78 -15.71 5.44
C ARG A 236 -18.17 -15.49 6.90
N GLU A 237 -18.64 -16.51 7.58
CA GLU A 237 -18.99 -16.48 9.00
C GLU A 237 -17.76 -16.52 9.93
N GLN A 238 -16.58 -16.89 9.40
CA GLN A 238 -15.35 -16.87 10.18
C GLN A 238 -14.92 -15.43 10.48
N PRO A 239 -14.48 -15.16 11.73
CA PRO A 239 -13.90 -13.86 12.07
C PRO A 239 -12.80 -13.44 11.10
N THR A 240 -12.73 -12.18 10.82
CA THR A 240 -11.64 -11.60 10.05
C THR A 240 -10.44 -11.30 10.96
N VAL A 241 -9.26 -11.73 10.55
CA VAL A 241 -8.02 -11.61 11.33
C VAL A 241 -7.01 -10.77 10.57
N TYR A 242 -6.45 -9.77 11.21
CA TYR A 242 -5.42 -8.90 10.64
C TYR A 242 -4.08 -9.09 11.34
N LEU A 243 -2.99 -9.21 10.56
CA LEU A 243 -1.60 -9.18 11.01
C LEU A 243 -0.80 -8.24 10.13
N CYS A 244 0.17 -7.51 10.73
CA CYS A 244 1.09 -6.67 9.95
C CYS A 244 2.51 -7.21 10.01
N PHE A 245 3.20 -7.21 8.87
CA PHE A 245 4.60 -7.62 8.76
C PHE A 245 5.47 -6.57 8.07
N SER A 246 6.63 -6.32 8.67
CA SER A 246 7.72 -5.54 8.09
C SER A 246 8.81 -6.42 7.47
N SER A 247 8.76 -7.72 7.71
CA SER A 247 9.88 -8.62 7.45
C SER A 247 9.96 -9.04 5.99
N ASP A 248 11.15 -8.96 5.44
CA ASP A 248 11.57 -9.53 4.16
C ASP A 248 12.33 -10.86 4.35
N ILE A 249 12.61 -11.22 5.59
CA ILE A 249 13.20 -12.51 5.98
C ILE A 249 12.13 -13.29 6.74
N LEU A 250 11.52 -14.26 6.04
CA LEU A 250 10.52 -15.12 6.65
C LEU A 250 11.18 -16.30 7.35
N HIS A 251 10.71 -16.60 8.56
CA HIS A 251 11.23 -17.69 9.38
C HIS A 251 10.10 -18.44 10.12
N GLY A 252 10.44 -19.55 10.76
CA GLY A 252 9.46 -20.39 11.45
C GLY A 252 8.61 -19.67 12.51
N GLY A 253 9.10 -18.59 13.11
CA GLY A 253 8.30 -17.74 14.01
C GLY A 253 7.15 -17.05 13.30
N HIS A 254 7.40 -16.46 12.13
CA HIS A 254 6.36 -15.85 11.31
C HIS A 254 5.34 -16.90 10.84
N MET A 255 5.79 -18.09 10.43
CA MET A 255 4.88 -19.17 10.02
C MET A 255 3.96 -19.61 11.17
N ARG A 256 4.49 -19.74 12.39
CA ARG A 256 3.69 -20.11 13.56
C ARG A 256 2.61 -19.09 13.91
N ILE A 257 2.91 -17.79 13.86
CA ILE A 257 1.92 -16.77 14.18
C ILE A 257 0.83 -16.69 13.09
N ILE A 258 1.20 -16.87 11.81
CA ILE A 258 0.23 -16.94 10.69
C ILE A 258 -0.67 -18.17 10.85
N GLN A 259 -0.12 -19.35 11.19
CA GLN A 259 -0.91 -20.54 11.43
C GLN A 259 -1.91 -20.37 12.60
N LYS A 260 -1.45 -19.80 13.73
CA LYS A 260 -2.33 -19.50 14.86
C LYS A 260 -3.42 -18.48 14.51
N ALA A 261 -3.10 -17.50 13.68
CA ALA A 261 -4.08 -16.54 13.18
C ALA A 261 -5.13 -17.22 12.29
N ALA A 262 -4.71 -18.16 11.43
CA ALA A 262 -5.61 -18.94 10.57
C ALA A 262 -6.54 -19.87 11.36
N GLU A 263 -6.17 -20.27 12.59
CA GLU A 263 -7.05 -21.00 13.50
C GLU A 263 -8.15 -20.09 14.08
N LEU A 264 -7.94 -18.77 14.11
CA LEU A 264 -8.90 -17.80 14.64
C LEU A 264 -9.90 -17.30 13.60
N GLY A 265 -9.55 -17.36 12.30
CA GLY A 265 -10.41 -16.89 11.22
C GLY A 265 -9.66 -16.63 9.91
N ARG A 266 -10.29 -15.87 9.03
CA ARG A 266 -9.76 -15.50 7.72
C ARG A 266 -8.67 -14.45 7.83
N VAL A 267 -7.47 -14.77 7.36
CA VAL A 267 -6.27 -13.99 7.58
C VAL A 267 -6.03 -12.96 6.47
N THR A 268 -6.04 -11.69 6.83
CA THR A 268 -5.51 -10.59 6.01
C THR A 268 -4.14 -10.17 6.54
N ILE A 269 -3.12 -10.18 5.69
CA ILE A 269 -1.77 -9.71 6.03
C ILE A 269 -1.58 -8.29 5.50
N GLY A 270 -1.23 -7.36 6.39
CA GLY A 270 -0.68 -6.06 6.07
C GLY A 270 0.82 -6.16 5.83
N VAL A 271 1.29 -5.69 4.68
CA VAL A 271 2.72 -5.57 4.38
C VAL A 271 3.09 -4.10 4.45
N LEU A 272 3.98 -3.73 5.36
CA LEU A 272 4.46 -2.36 5.47
C LEU A 272 5.15 -1.93 4.18
N SER A 273 4.89 -0.70 3.72
CA SER A 273 5.58 -0.14 2.56
C SER A 273 7.09 -0.06 2.78
N ASP A 274 7.86 -0.01 1.71
CA ASP A 274 9.33 0.03 1.78
C ASP A 274 9.82 1.30 2.48
N GLU A 275 9.14 2.43 2.27
CA GLU A 275 9.42 3.70 2.96
C GLU A 275 9.28 3.56 4.48
N VAL A 276 8.20 2.95 4.95
CA VAL A 276 7.96 2.74 6.38
C VAL A 276 8.99 1.79 6.97
N VAL A 277 9.29 0.67 6.32
CA VAL A 277 10.30 -0.27 6.81
C VAL A 277 11.67 0.40 6.90
N ALA A 278 12.08 1.16 5.87
CA ALA A 278 13.36 1.86 5.84
C ALA A 278 13.48 2.95 6.92
N SER A 279 12.35 3.49 7.40
CA SER A 279 12.35 4.58 8.38
C SER A 279 12.63 4.13 9.82
N TYR A 280 12.36 2.87 10.17
CA TYR A 280 12.46 2.43 11.58
C TYR A 280 13.26 1.13 11.81
N LYS A 281 13.58 0.39 10.78
CA LYS A 281 14.29 -0.89 10.91
C LYS A 281 15.61 -0.89 10.14
N ARG A 282 15.54 -1.11 8.86
CA ARG A 282 16.64 -1.08 7.89
C ARG A 282 16.06 -1.04 6.49
N PHE A 283 16.89 -0.77 5.50
CA PHE A 283 16.46 -0.88 4.12
C PHE A 283 16.00 -2.33 3.81
N PRO A 284 14.80 -2.54 3.26
CA PRO A 284 14.33 -3.88 2.94
C PRO A 284 15.15 -4.50 1.80
N LEU A 285 15.45 -5.80 1.90
CA LEU A 285 16.10 -6.56 0.84
C LEU A 285 15.14 -6.88 -0.30
N LEU A 286 13.86 -7.10 0.04
CA LEU A 286 12.76 -7.34 -0.90
C LEU A 286 11.81 -6.15 -0.89
N THR A 287 11.33 -5.74 -2.06
CA THR A 287 10.32 -4.69 -2.20
C THR A 287 9.00 -5.10 -1.56
N ALA A 288 8.12 -4.13 -1.26
CA ALA A 288 6.79 -4.40 -0.71
C ALA A 288 5.96 -5.32 -1.64
N GLU A 289 6.15 -5.21 -2.96
CA GLU A 289 5.50 -6.08 -3.94
C GLU A 289 6.01 -7.52 -3.87
N GLU A 290 7.32 -7.73 -3.79
CA GLU A 290 7.93 -9.05 -3.62
C GLU A 290 7.51 -9.68 -2.29
N ARG A 291 7.54 -8.92 -1.18
CA ARG A 291 7.06 -9.36 0.14
C ARG A 291 5.57 -9.72 0.10
N SER A 292 4.75 -8.92 -0.55
CA SER A 292 3.32 -9.20 -0.73
C SER A 292 3.10 -10.48 -1.53
N THR A 293 3.90 -10.71 -2.58
CA THR A 293 3.85 -11.93 -3.38
C THR A 293 4.21 -13.16 -2.56
N LEU A 294 5.23 -13.08 -1.70
CA LEU A 294 5.57 -14.16 -0.77
C LEU A 294 4.39 -14.49 0.16
N PHE A 295 3.80 -13.48 0.80
CA PHE A 295 2.70 -13.69 1.74
C PHE A 295 1.43 -14.24 1.07
N ARG A 296 1.11 -13.83 -0.17
CA ARG A 296 -0.04 -14.38 -0.94
C ARG A 296 0.07 -15.88 -1.19
N ASN A 297 1.29 -16.43 -1.21
CA ASN A 297 1.55 -17.84 -1.45
C ASN A 297 1.68 -18.67 -0.16
N ILE A 298 1.44 -18.08 1.02
CA ILE A 298 1.46 -18.80 2.29
C ILE A 298 0.08 -19.43 2.54
N LYS A 299 0.05 -20.72 2.81
CA LYS A 299 -1.19 -21.43 3.15
C LYS A 299 -1.82 -20.85 4.41
N GLY A 300 -3.11 -20.53 4.35
CA GLY A 300 -3.87 -19.91 5.45
C GLY A 300 -3.91 -18.39 5.41
N VAL A 301 -3.34 -17.77 4.37
CA VAL A 301 -3.50 -16.34 4.08
C VAL A 301 -4.57 -16.17 3.01
N ASP A 302 -5.61 -15.40 3.31
CA ASP A 302 -6.74 -15.15 2.40
C ASP A 302 -6.52 -13.87 1.57
N ARG A 303 -5.94 -12.85 2.20
CA ARG A 303 -5.74 -11.54 1.57
C ARG A 303 -4.42 -10.91 2.02
N VAL A 304 -3.79 -10.14 1.11
CA VAL A 304 -2.63 -9.31 1.42
C VAL A 304 -2.91 -7.88 0.98
N VAL A 305 -2.66 -6.93 1.86
CA VAL A 305 -2.84 -5.48 1.64
C VAL A 305 -1.56 -4.73 1.99
N GLU A 306 -1.33 -3.60 1.35
CA GLU A 306 -0.22 -2.72 1.71
C GLU A 306 -0.62 -1.82 2.88
N GLN A 307 0.20 -1.74 3.93
CA GLN A 307 0.07 -0.77 5.01
C GLN A 307 1.10 0.36 4.81
N LYS A 308 0.63 1.56 4.50
CA LYS A 308 1.47 2.72 4.14
C LYS A 308 1.95 3.55 5.32
N GLN A 309 1.56 3.20 6.53
CA GLN A 309 1.93 3.90 7.77
C GLN A 309 2.32 2.89 8.85
N LEU A 310 3.22 3.28 9.75
CA LEU A 310 3.55 2.47 10.91
C LEU A 310 2.34 2.38 11.88
N SER A 311 1.57 3.47 12.00
CA SER A 311 0.28 3.51 12.68
C SER A 311 -0.72 2.54 12.05
N TYR A 312 -1.46 1.83 12.88
CA TYR A 312 -2.51 0.90 12.47
C TYR A 312 -3.86 1.58 12.23
N ARG A 313 -4.04 2.81 12.70
CA ARG A 313 -5.34 3.50 12.74
C ARG A 313 -6.06 3.48 11.41
N THR A 314 -5.41 3.93 10.34
CA THR A 314 -6.03 4.05 9.02
C THR A 314 -6.48 2.70 8.49
N ILE A 315 -5.60 1.69 8.51
CA ILE A 315 -5.90 0.38 7.95
C ILE A 315 -6.94 -0.38 8.80
N LEU A 316 -6.93 -0.22 10.11
CA LEU A 316 -7.91 -0.85 10.99
C LEU A 316 -9.30 -0.23 10.86
N LEU A 317 -9.41 1.09 10.66
CA LEU A 317 -10.69 1.75 10.38
C LEU A 317 -11.25 1.40 9.00
N GLU A 318 -10.38 1.15 8.02
CA GLU A 318 -10.77 0.73 6.68
C GLU A 318 -11.26 -0.72 6.64
N LEU A 319 -10.50 -1.64 7.26
CA LEU A 319 -10.76 -3.09 7.19
C LEU A 319 -11.70 -3.60 8.28
N GLN A 320 -11.74 -2.94 9.43
CA GLN A 320 -12.49 -3.31 10.63
C GLN A 320 -12.40 -4.81 10.99
N PRO A 321 -11.19 -5.39 11.13
CA PRO A 321 -11.07 -6.81 11.41
C PRO A 321 -11.60 -7.13 12.81
N ASP A 322 -12.27 -8.29 12.97
CA ASP A 322 -12.75 -8.77 14.27
C ASP A 322 -11.60 -9.02 15.25
N ILE A 323 -10.43 -9.43 14.72
CA ILE A 323 -9.25 -9.76 15.52
C ILE A 323 -8.01 -9.15 14.86
N VAL A 324 -7.20 -8.45 15.66
CA VAL A 324 -5.81 -8.12 15.29
C VAL A 324 -4.89 -9.07 16.03
N VAL A 325 -3.93 -9.68 15.32
CA VAL A 325 -2.95 -10.61 15.90
C VAL A 325 -1.56 -9.99 15.85
N HIS A 326 -0.81 -10.07 16.95
CA HIS A 326 0.59 -9.62 17.03
C HIS A 326 1.40 -10.51 17.98
N GLY A 327 2.74 -10.43 17.89
CA GLY A 327 3.62 -10.94 18.95
C GLY A 327 3.53 -10.07 20.22
N ASP A 328 3.92 -10.60 21.37
CA ASP A 328 3.91 -9.84 22.63
C ASP A 328 5.16 -8.97 22.85
N ASP A 329 6.08 -8.96 21.89
CA ASP A 329 7.33 -8.19 21.89
C ASP A 329 7.14 -6.66 21.85
N TRP A 330 5.98 -6.16 21.47
CA TRP A 330 5.65 -4.73 21.43
C TRP A 330 5.03 -4.17 22.73
N ARG A 331 4.96 -4.98 23.79
CA ARG A 331 4.48 -4.53 25.12
C ARG A 331 5.40 -3.52 25.76
N GLU A 332 6.65 -3.54 25.36
CA GLU A 332 7.70 -2.64 25.85
C GLU A 332 8.39 -1.94 24.65
N GLY A 333 9.20 -0.94 24.94
CA GLY A 333 9.96 -0.20 23.92
C GLY A 333 9.10 0.76 23.09
N PHE A 334 9.63 1.13 21.91
CA PHE A 334 9.04 2.19 21.05
C PHE A 334 7.69 1.80 20.42
N GLN A 335 7.37 0.52 20.34
CA GLN A 335 6.10 0.04 19.76
C GLN A 335 4.95 0.01 20.76
N LYS A 336 5.19 0.24 22.04
CA LYS A 336 4.14 0.28 23.08
C LYS A 336 2.99 1.25 22.76
N PRO A 337 3.22 2.46 22.23
CA PRO A 337 2.14 3.35 21.80
C PRO A 337 1.29 2.77 20.66
N LEU A 338 1.91 2.05 19.71
CA LEU A 338 1.19 1.39 18.61
C LEU A 338 0.27 0.28 19.14
N ARG A 339 0.73 -0.48 20.11
CA ARG A 339 -0.11 -1.47 20.80
C ARG A 339 -1.34 -0.83 21.43
N GLN A 340 -1.15 0.29 22.14
CA GLN A 340 -2.25 1.01 22.75
C GLN A 340 -3.24 1.55 21.71
N GLU A 341 -2.74 2.10 20.61
CA GLU A 341 -3.55 2.54 19.47
C GLU A 341 -4.41 1.40 18.90
N VAL A 342 -3.83 0.21 18.71
CA VAL A 342 -4.57 -0.96 18.20
C VAL A 342 -5.71 -1.34 19.16
N ILE A 343 -5.45 -1.36 20.47
CA ILE A 343 -6.49 -1.66 21.48
C ILE A 343 -7.64 -0.65 21.39
N GLU A 344 -7.33 0.64 21.33
CA GLU A 344 -8.34 1.71 21.27
C GLU A 344 -9.15 1.69 19.97
N VAL A 345 -8.47 1.52 18.84
CA VAL A 345 -9.11 1.51 17.53
C VAL A 345 -10.00 0.26 17.36
N THR A 346 -9.50 -0.93 17.73
CA THR A 346 -10.30 -2.16 17.64
C THR A 346 -11.53 -2.10 18.54
N ALA A 347 -11.40 -1.58 19.76
CA ALA A 347 -12.51 -1.41 20.69
C ALA A 347 -13.61 -0.48 20.11
N SER A 348 -13.28 0.49 19.26
CA SER A 348 -14.25 1.45 18.71
C SER A 348 -15.27 0.82 17.74
N TYR A 349 -14.96 -0.33 17.15
CA TYR A 349 -15.86 -1.06 16.23
C TYR A 349 -16.17 -2.52 16.70
N GLY A 350 -15.79 -2.88 17.94
CA GLY A 350 -16.09 -4.20 18.53
C GLY A 350 -15.07 -5.30 18.22
N GLY A 351 -13.95 -4.97 17.61
CA GLY A 351 -12.81 -5.88 17.41
C GLY A 351 -11.94 -6.03 18.65
N ARG A 352 -10.94 -6.91 18.61
CA ARG A 352 -10.03 -7.18 19.73
C ARG A 352 -8.61 -7.51 19.29
N LEU A 353 -7.64 -7.23 20.17
CA LEU A 353 -6.25 -7.66 20.03
C LEU A 353 -6.03 -9.04 20.64
N VAL A 354 -5.35 -9.94 19.93
CA VAL A 354 -4.85 -11.24 20.41
C VAL A 354 -3.35 -11.27 20.26
N GLU A 355 -2.64 -11.53 21.35
CA GLU A 355 -1.17 -11.57 21.37
C GLU A 355 -0.66 -12.98 21.60
N PHE A 356 0.35 -13.38 20.82
CA PHE A 356 1.03 -14.65 21.01
C PHE A 356 2.48 -14.42 21.49
N PRO A 357 3.02 -15.31 22.34
CA PRO A 357 4.39 -15.19 22.81
C PRO A 357 5.37 -15.11 21.62
N TYR A 358 6.19 -14.06 21.60
CA TYR A 358 7.26 -13.93 20.64
C TYR A 358 8.39 -14.89 21.01
N SER A 359 8.79 -15.70 20.06
CA SER A 359 9.90 -16.65 20.21
C SER A 359 11.17 -16.01 19.63
N ALA A 360 11.96 -15.37 20.46
CA ALA A 360 13.30 -14.92 20.11
C ALA A 360 14.26 -16.12 19.97
N ASP A 361 14.26 -16.77 18.81
CA ASP A 361 15.28 -17.80 18.52
C ASP A 361 16.57 -17.09 18.08
N PRO A 362 17.73 -17.34 18.72
CA PRO A 362 19.01 -16.73 18.35
C PRO A 362 19.38 -16.88 16.87
N LYS A 363 18.89 -17.93 16.21
CA LYS A 363 19.07 -18.11 14.76
C LYS A 363 18.48 -16.98 13.92
N TYR A 364 17.43 -16.32 14.39
CA TYR A 364 16.80 -15.23 13.65
C TYR A 364 17.59 -13.92 13.79
N ALA A 365 18.20 -13.68 14.96
CA ALA A 365 19.16 -12.59 15.12
C ALA A 365 20.33 -12.72 14.15
N ALA A 366 20.85 -13.94 13.96
CA ALA A 366 21.91 -14.20 13.00
C ALA A 366 21.48 -13.95 11.53
N LEU A 367 20.21 -14.19 11.16
CA LEU A 367 19.68 -13.88 9.83
C LEU A 367 19.58 -12.37 9.61
N GLU A 368 19.12 -11.63 10.61
CA GLU A 368 19.06 -10.17 10.54
C GLU A 368 20.46 -9.54 10.45
N GLN A 369 21.43 -10.09 11.19
CA GLN A 369 22.82 -9.68 11.09
C GLN A 369 23.41 -9.94 9.69
N ARG A 370 23.11 -11.10 9.08
CA ARG A 370 23.51 -11.39 7.69
C ARG A 370 22.87 -10.41 6.70
N ALA A 371 21.62 -10.03 6.90
CA ALA A 371 20.97 -9.02 6.08
C ALA A 371 21.67 -7.67 6.18
N ARG A 372 22.09 -7.26 7.39
CA ARG A 372 22.87 -6.04 7.59
C ARG A 372 24.23 -6.12 6.90
N MET A 373 24.90 -7.28 6.98
CA MET A 373 26.16 -7.53 6.25
C MET A 373 25.97 -7.39 4.73
N GLU A 374 24.92 -7.97 4.16
CA GLU A 374 24.61 -7.82 2.72
C GLU A 374 24.39 -6.34 2.34
N LEU A 375 23.70 -5.60 3.20
CA LEU A 375 23.46 -4.18 3.00
C LEU A 375 24.74 -3.33 3.17
N SER A 376 25.75 -3.80 3.88
CA SER A 376 27.05 -3.10 4.03
C SER A 376 27.98 -3.28 2.82
N LEU A 377 27.72 -4.27 1.96
CA LEU A 377 28.53 -4.50 0.76
C LEU A 377 28.57 -3.25 -0.15
N PRO A 378 29.74 -2.95 -0.76
CA PRO A 378 29.90 -1.77 -1.62
C PRO A 378 28.85 -1.67 -2.73
N ASP A 379 28.51 -2.80 -3.38
CA ASP A 379 27.54 -2.82 -4.47
C ASP A 379 26.11 -2.50 -3.97
N SER A 380 25.71 -3.04 -2.83
CA SER A 380 24.42 -2.76 -2.21
C SER A 380 24.30 -1.31 -1.75
N ARG A 381 25.35 -0.76 -1.12
CA ARG A 381 25.37 0.62 -0.64
C ARG A 381 25.36 1.62 -1.79
N ARG A 382 26.14 1.39 -2.85
CA ARG A 382 26.21 2.28 -4.02
C ARG A 382 24.84 2.54 -4.63
N GLY A 383 24.02 1.50 -4.82
CA GLY A 383 22.69 1.62 -5.43
C GLY A 383 21.61 2.20 -4.53
N ARG A 384 21.85 2.33 -3.23
CA ARG A 384 20.80 2.65 -2.26
C ARG A 384 20.28 4.06 -2.39
N LEU A 385 21.12 5.06 -2.72
CA LEU A 385 20.66 6.44 -2.87
C LEU A 385 19.61 6.58 -3.98
N ARG A 386 19.79 5.94 -5.14
CA ARG A 386 18.78 5.95 -6.21
C ARG A 386 17.48 5.27 -5.79
N LYS A 387 17.57 4.16 -5.08
CA LYS A 387 16.39 3.45 -4.55
C LYS A 387 15.63 4.33 -3.56
N LEU A 388 16.33 5.00 -2.63
CA LEU A 388 15.71 5.93 -1.67
C LEU A 388 15.03 7.11 -2.37
N LEU A 389 15.66 7.70 -3.38
CA LEU A 389 15.07 8.79 -4.17
C LEU A 389 13.79 8.37 -4.89
N ALA A 390 13.76 7.15 -5.42
CA ALA A 390 12.57 6.59 -6.05
C ALA A 390 11.43 6.30 -5.05
N MET A 391 11.77 5.90 -3.81
CA MET A 391 10.80 5.54 -2.78
C MET A 391 10.23 6.75 -2.04
N LYS A 392 11.10 7.65 -1.55
CA LYS A 392 10.72 8.70 -0.59
C LYS A 392 10.43 10.05 -1.23
N GLY A 393 10.95 10.29 -2.42
CA GLY A 393 10.89 11.59 -3.08
C GLY A 393 11.81 12.65 -2.47
N LEU A 394 12.03 12.63 -1.14
CA LEU A 394 13.01 13.45 -0.41
C LEU A 394 13.91 12.58 0.45
N VAL A 395 15.22 12.76 0.32
CA VAL A 395 16.27 12.09 1.09
C VAL A 395 16.97 13.13 1.96
N THR A 396 17.18 12.82 3.25
CA THR A 396 17.93 13.67 4.19
C THR A 396 19.30 13.07 4.44
N ALA A 397 20.35 13.87 4.24
CA ALA A 397 21.72 13.47 4.48
C ALA A 397 22.33 14.29 5.62
N MET A 398 22.94 13.61 6.60
CA MET A 398 23.63 14.24 7.71
C MET A 398 25.13 14.08 7.55
N GLU A 399 25.87 15.13 7.88
CA GLU A 399 27.32 15.12 7.82
C GLU A 399 27.93 14.14 8.83
N ALA A 400 28.96 13.40 8.38
CA ALA A 400 29.85 12.64 9.23
C ALA A 400 31.29 12.74 8.73
N HIS A 401 32.27 12.71 9.64
CA HIS A 401 33.69 12.97 9.35
C HIS A 401 34.64 11.96 10.01
N ASP A 402 34.13 11.01 10.77
CA ASP A 402 34.83 9.89 11.38
C ASP A 402 33.84 8.76 11.74
N GLY A 403 34.35 7.61 12.20
CA GLY A 403 33.52 6.48 12.60
C GLY A 403 32.51 6.83 13.72
N LEU A 404 32.88 7.66 14.69
CA LEU A 404 31.97 8.05 15.79
C LEU A 404 30.81 8.87 15.28
N SER A 405 31.06 9.90 14.49
CA SER A 405 29.98 10.70 13.89
C SER A 405 29.12 9.89 12.94
N GLY A 406 29.70 8.92 12.22
CA GLY A 406 28.98 7.96 11.40
C GLY A 406 28.02 7.08 12.21
N LEU A 407 28.49 6.54 13.33
CA LEU A 407 27.68 5.73 14.25
C LEU A 407 26.52 6.55 14.83
N ILE A 408 26.76 7.79 15.23
CA ILE A 408 25.71 8.69 15.73
C ILE A 408 24.63 8.92 14.65
N VAL A 409 25.01 9.13 13.38
CA VAL A 409 24.05 9.30 12.29
C VAL A 409 23.30 8.01 12.01
N GLU A 410 23.95 6.85 12.09
CA GLU A 410 23.32 5.53 11.89
C GLU A 410 22.24 5.28 12.94
N ASP A 411 22.54 5.55 14.22
CA ASP A 411 21.71 5.18 15.37
C ASP A 411 20.70 6.26 15.78
N THR A 412 20.82 7.49 15.24
CA THR A 412 19.87 8.54 15.58
C THR A 412 18.52 8.29 14.95
N VAL A 413 17.55 7.90 15.75
CA VAL A 413 16.17 7.62 15.38
C VAL A 413 15.23 8.34 16.35
N ILE A 414 14.23 9.05 15.81
CA ILE A 414 13.17 9.69 16.57
C ILE A 414 11.86 8.97 16.32
N HIS A 415 11.14 8.64 17.38
CA HIS A 415 9.82 8.03 17.35
C HIS A 415 8.78 9.05 17.86
N GLU A 416 7.90 9.50 16.98
CA GLU A 416 6.84 10.47 17.30
C GLU A 416 5.50 9.99 16.74
N GLU A 417 4.46 9.94 17.57
CA GLU A 417 3.04 9.71 17.20
C GLU A 417 2.81 8.77 15.99
N GLY A 418 3.34 7.54 16.05
CA GLY A 418 3.16 6.53 15.00
C GLY A 418 4.04 6.71 13.75
N SER A 419 4.99 7.66 13.79
CA SER A 419 6.02 7.84 12.76
C SER A 419 7.41 7.62 13.35
N THR A 420 8.34 7.24 12.47
CA THR A 420 9.76 7.10 12.80
C THR A 420 10.56 7.93 11.82
N ARG A 421 11.51 8.72 12.34
CA ARG A 421 12.39 9.56 11.53
C ARG A 421 13.84 9.25 11.82
N ALA A 422 14.63 9.05 10.76
CA ALA A 422 16.07 8.89 10.80
C ALA A 422 16.68 9.57 9.56
N PHE A 423 17.96 9.89 9.62
CA PHE A 423 18.67 10.34 8.42
C PHE A 423 18.80 9.18 7.41
N ASP A 424 18.64 9.52 6.12
CA ASP A 424 18.64 8.51 5.04
C ASP A 424 20.03 8.23 4.48
N ALA A 425 20.94 9.20 4.56
CA ALA A 425 22.25 9.16 3.94
C ALA A 425 23.31 9.87 4.79
N ILE A 426 24.57 9.57 4.54
CA ILE A 426 25.71 10.28 5.10
C ILE A 426 26.30 11.23 4.05
N TRP A 427 26.61 12.44 4.49
CA TRP A 427 27.36 13.43 3.74
C TRP A 427 28.80 13.52 4.25
N VAL A 428 29.78 13.16 3.42
CA VAL A 428 31.21 13.29 3.73
C VAL A 428 31.70 14.66 3.24
N SER A 429 31.58 15.66 4.13
CA SER A 429 31.94 17.06 3.87
C SER A 429 33.44 17.23 3.80
N SER A 430 33.96 17.96 2.80
CA SER A 430 35.37 18.35 2.72
C SER A 430 35.76 19.30 3.86
N LEU A 431 34.88 20.21 4.24
CA LEU A 431 35.11 21.13 5.37
C LEU A 431 35.28 20.35 6.69
N CYS A 432 34.37 19.43 6.97
CA CYS A 432 34.37 18.70 8.24
C CYS A 432 35.53 17.71 8.31
N ASP A 433 35.81 16.98 7.22
CA ASP A 433 36.95 16.05 7.12
C ASP A 433 38.29 16.80 7.27
N SER A 434 38.45 17.96 6.63
CA SER A 434 39.65 18.79 6.80
C SER A 434 39.79 19.33 8.22
N THR A 435 38.69 19.81 8.82
CA THR A 435 38.68 20.33 10.19
C THR A 435 39.02 19.27 11.21
N ALA A 436 38.45 18.05 11.09
CA ALA A 436 38.78 16.90 11.94
C ALA A 436 40.28 16.52 11.89
N LYS A 437 40.93 16.76 10.75
CA LYS A 437 42.37 16.54 10.57
C LYS A 437 43.24 17.78 10.88
N GLY A 438 42.65 18.86 11.42
CA GLY A 438 43.35 20.11 11.76
C GLY A 438 43.89 20.85 10.54
N LYS A 439 43.26 20.72 9.38
CA LYS A 439 43.67 21.34 8.13
C LYS A 439 42.61 22.30 7.57
N PRO A 440 43.05 23.35 6.81
CA PRO A 440 42.11 24.22 6.16
C PRO A 440 41.37 23.54 5.00
N ASP A 441 40.12 23.99 4.71
CA ASP A 441 39.28 23.50 3.62
C ASP A 441 39.65 24.16 2.28
N ILE A 442 40.77 23.74 1.70
CA ILE A 442 41.35 24.23 0.44
C ILE A 442 41.87 23.11 -0.45
N GLU A 443 41.25 21.94 -0.44
CA GLU A 443 41.74 20.72 -1.10
C GLU A 443 43.15 20.27 -0.64
N LEU A 444 43.51 20.63 0.59
CA LEU A 444 44.81 20.25 1.17
C LEU A 444 44.86 18.78 1.61
N VAL A 445 43.73 18.24 2.03
CA VAL A 445 43.62 16.83 2.38
C VAL A 445 43.54 16.02 1.11
N ASP A 446 44.55 15.19 0.90
CA ASP A 446 44.63 14.37 -0.30
C ASP A 446 43.56 13.29 -0.37
N MET A 447 43.26 12.81 -1.56
CA MET A 447 42.17 11.86 -1.81
C MET A 447 42.38 10.53 -1.07
N THR A 448 43.60 10.08 -0.90
CA THR A 448 43.91 8.81 -0.15
C THR A 448 43.47 8.96 1.30
N SER A 449 43.77 10.11 1.92
CA SER A 449 43.34 10.41 3.29
C SER A 449 41.83 10.53 3.41
N ARG A 450 41.15 11.09 2.40
CA ARG A 450 39.69 11.19 2.36
C ARG A 450 39.02 9.83 2.14
N PHE A 451 39.65 8.93 1.38
CA PHE A 451 39.15 7.56 1.20
C PHE A 451 39.24 6.75 2.50
N ARG A 452 40.23 6.99 3.37
CA ARG A 452 40.25 6.37 4.72
C ARG A 452 39.10 6.83 5.59
N THR A 453 38.69 8.07 5.51
CA THR A 453 37.47 8.54 6.20
C THR A 453 36.21 7.80 5.71
N ILE A 454 36.13 7.51 4.40
CA ILE A 454 35.04 6.67 3.87
C ILE A 454 35.12 5.25 4.44
N ASP A 455 36.35 4.66 4.50
CA ASP A 455 36.56 3.34 5.08
C ASP A 455 36.07 3.27 6.53
N ASP A 456 36.49 4.21 7.39
CA ASP A 456 36.08 4.30 8.80
C ASP A 456 34.54 4.41 8.92
N LEU A 457 33.88 5.16 8.04
CA LEU A 457 32.43 5.31 8.01
C LEU A 457 31.74 4.02 7.57
N THR A 458 32.31 3.29 6.60
CA THR A 458 31.68 2.05 6.09
C THR A 458 31.67 0.90 7.10
N GLU A 459 32.53 0.95 8.11
CA GLU A 459 32.50 -0.01 9.23
C GLU A 459 31.29 0.16 10.15
N VAL A 460 30.75 1.37 10.26
CA VAL A 460 29.71 1.69 11.25
C VAL A 460 28.35 2.00 10.62
N THR A 461 28.24 2.14 9.30
CA THR A 461 26.97 2.50 8.64
C THR A 461 26.60 1.61 7.48
N THR A 462 25.31 1.38 7.32
CA THR A 462 24.73 0.79 6.11
C THR A 462 24.12 1.85 5.18
N LYS A 463 24.06 3.11 5.60
CA LYS A 463 23.45 4.21 4.81
C LYS A 463 24.26 4.52 3.56
N PRO A 464 23.63 5.02 2.47
CA PRO A 464 24.34 5.49 1.30
C PRO A 464 25.21 6.70 1.64
N ILE A 465 26.38 6.78 1.02
CA ILE A 465 27.34 7.86 1.23
C ILE A 465 27.32 8.80 0.02
N ILE A 466 27.17 10.09 0.29
CA ILE A 466 27.32 11.19 -0.66
C ILE A 466 28.65 11.89 -0.34
N PHE A 467 29.55 11.94 -1.29
CA PHE A 467 30.92 12.44 -1.09
C PHE A 467 31.10 13.85 -1.70
N ASP A 468 31.64 14.77 -0.92
CA ASP A 468 32.06 16.09 -1.39
C ASP A 468 33.37 15.94 -2.20
N GLY A 469 33.26 16.03 -3.50
CA GLY A 469 34.37 15.90 -4.43
C GLY A 469 35.13 17.20 -4.70
N ASP A 470 34.83 18.27 -3.94
CA ASP A 470 35.39 19.60 -4.13
C ASP A 470 35.25 20.09 -5.61
N THR A 471 36.32 20.56 -6.25
CA THR A 471 36.29 20.94 -7.68
C THR A 471 36.32 19.73 -8.61
N GLY A 472 36.54 18.52 -8.10
CA GLY A 472 36.78 17.28 -8.88
C GLY A 472 38.18 17.21 -9.50
N GLY A 473 39.04 18.21 -9.27
CA GLY A 473 40.40 18.28 -9.81
C GLY A 473 40.43 18.34 -11.35
N LEU A 474 41.47 17.76 -11.95
CA LEU A 474 41.63 17.66 -13.41
C LEU A 474 40.64 16.61 -13.98
N ALA A 475 40.06 16.90 -15.14
CA ALA A 475 39.08 16.01 -15.78
C ALA A 475 39.62 14.60 -16.03
N GLU A 476 40.89 14.46 -16.36
CA GLU A 476 41.59 13.21 -16.60
C GLU A 476 41.71 12.38 -15.29
N HIS A 477 41.90 13.05 -14.15
CA HIS A 477 42.01 12.39 -12.83
C HIS A 477 40.65 12.07 -12.25
N PHE A 478 39.65 12.90 -12.55
CA PHE A 478 38.30 12.72 -12.01
C PHE A 478 37.69 11.35 -12.37
N GLY A 479 37.97 10.86 -13.60
CA GLY A 479 37.54 9.52 -14.00
C GLY A 479 38.10 8.41 -13.11
N TYR A 480 39.32 8.54 -12.61
CA TYR A 480 39.93 7.57 -11.66
C TYR A 480 39.34 7.72 -10.27
N THR A 481 39.07 8.95 -9.84
CA THR A 481 38.38 9.23 -8.57
C THR A 481 36.99 8.57 -8.56
N VAL A 482 36.20 8.71 -9.61
CA VAL A 482 34.88 8.06 -9.78
C VAL A 482 35.01 6.55 -9.62
N ARG A 483 35.94 5.90 -10.33
CA ARG A 483 36.14 4.44 -10.22
C ARG A 483 36.51 4.00 -8.80
N THR A 484 37.25 4.80 -8.07
CA THR A 484 37.67 4.46 -6.70
C THR A 484 36.49 4.62 -5.75
N LEU A 485 35.71 5.70 -5.88
CA LEU A 485 34.48 5.91 -5.08
C LEU A 485 33.44 4.81 -5.31
N GLU A 486 33.26 4.38 -6.56
CA GLU A 486 32.39 3.24 -6.87
C GLU A 486 32.84 1.93 -6.15
N LYS A 487 34.14 1.64 -6.12
CA LYS A 487 34.69 0.47 -5.43
C LYS A 487 34.50 0.54 -3.92
N LEU A 488 34.56 1.73 -3.32
CA LEU A 488 34.31 1.95 -1.91
C LEU A 488 32.80 1.91 -1.56
N GLY A 489 31.92 1.75 -2.54
CA GLY A 489 30.49 1.71 -2.31
C GLY A 489 29.84 3.08 -2.06
N VAL A 490 30.50 4.17 -2.45
CA VAL A 490 29.93 5.50 -2.42
C VAL A 490 28.78 5.59 -3.43
N SER A 491 27.68 6.24 -3.07
CA SER A 491 26.48 6.33 -3.88
C SER A 491 26.48 7.54 -4.82
N ALA A 492 27.08 8.64 -4.38
CA ALA A 492 27.18 9.84 -5.20
C ALA A 492 28.42 10.66 -4.89
N VAL A 493 28.93 11.38 -5.89
CA VAL A 493 29.91 12.46 -5.74
C VAL A 493 29.30 13.78 -6.17
N ILE A 494 29.51 14.82 -5.37
CA ILE A 494 29.16 16.20 -5.73
C ILE A 494 30.43 16.96 -6.05
N ILE A 495 30.49 17.59 -7.24
CA ILE A 495 31.60 18.45 -7.64
C ILE A 495 31.11 19.86 -7.95
N GLU A 496 31.89 20.90 -7.57
CA GLU A 496 31.53 22.29 -7.77
C GLU A 496 32.19 22.89 -9.00
N ASP A 497 31.48 23.79 -9.70
CA ASP A 497 31.90 24.42 -10.94
C ASP A 497 32.91 25.57 -10.70
N LYS A 498 33.92 25.33 -9.87
CA LYS A 498 35.05 26.23 -9.62
C LYS A 498 36.35 25.65 -10.16
N LYS A 499 37.35 26.48 -10.35
CA LYS A 499 38.70 26.10 -10.75
C LYS A 499 39.76 26.86 -9.96
N GLY A 500 40.98 26.31 -9.97
CA GLY A 500 42.07 26.82 -9.18
C GLY A 500 42.04 26.33 -7.75
N LEU A 501 42.72 27.00 -6.83
CA LEU A 501 42.73 26.65 -5.42
C LEU A 501 41.34 26.87 -4.82
N LYS A 502 40.76 25.81 -4.28
CA LYS A 502 39.46 25.85 -3.62
C LYS A 502 39.46 26.88 -2.48
N LYS A 503 38.37 27.62 -2.38
CA LYS A 503 37.99 28.46 -1.21
C LYS A 503 36.62 28.08 -0.75
N ASN A 504 36.36 28.14 0.53
CA ASN A 504 35.05 27.83 1.07
C ASN A 504 34.01 28.83 0.48
N SER A 505 32.90 28.28 -0.02
CA SER A 505 31.85 29.06 -0.71
C SER A 505 31.23 30.12 0.17
N LEU A 506 31.17 29.97 1.50
CA LEU A 506 30.61 30.95 2.41
C LEU A 506 31.41 32.25 2.49
N PHE A 507 32.66 32.27 2.03
CA PHE A 507 33.40 33.53 1.82
C PHE A 507 32.84 34.36 0.65
N GLY A 508 32.14 33.72 -0.29
CA GLY A 508 31.55 34.39 -1.44
C GLY A 508 32.59 35.23 -2.20
N THR A 509 32.23 36.48 -2.52
CA THR A 509 33.09 37.44 -3.20
C THR A 509 34.12 38.14 -2.30
N GLN A 510 34.17 37.80 -0.99
CA GLN A 510 35.21 38.37 -0.07
C GLN A 510 36.61 37.84 -0.36
N VAL A 511 36.72 36.71 -1.04
CA VAL A 511 37.97 36.13 -1.52
C VAL A 511 37.86 35.85 -3.03
N GLU A 512 38.98 35.98 -3.76
CA GLU A 512 38.99 35.65 -5.17
C GLU A 512 38.68 34.18 -5.41
N GLN A 513 37.60 33.90 -6.13
CA GLN A 513 37.18 32.58 -6.57
C GLN A 513 36.81 32.61 -8.03
N THR A 514 37.30 31.66 -8.80
CA THR A 514 37.07 31.59 -10.24
C THR A 514 36.10 30.46 -10.55
N GLN A 515 34.95 30.80 -11.15
CA GLN A 515 34.03 29.83 -11.70
C GLN A 515 34.58 29.23 -13.00
N ASP A 516 34.47 27.92 -13.19
CA ASP A 516 34.91 27.26 -14.41
C ASP A 516 33.95 27.57 -15.58
N SER A 517 34.44 27.44 -16.82
CA SER A 517 33.54 27.57 -17.95
C SER A 517 32.55 26.41 -18.04
N ILE A 518 31.41 26.65 -18.66
CA ILE A 518 30.37 25.61 -18.85
C ILE A 518 30.96 24.46 -19.65
N GLU A 519 31.76 24.71 -20.66
CA GLU A 519 32.38 23.71 -21.53
C GLU A 519 33.38 22.85 -20.76
N SER A 520 34.27 23.47 -19.98
CA SER A 520 35.29 22.76 -19.18
C SER A 520 34.67 21.88 -18.12
N PHE A 521 33.73 22.42 -17.37
CA PHE A 521 33.05 21.65 -16.32
C PHE A 521 32.16 20.54 -16.90
N SER A 522 31.44 20.78 -18.00
CA SER A 522 30.71 19.75 -18.74
C SER A 522 31.64 18.63 -19.25
N ALA A 523 32.82 18.95 -19.74
CA ALA A 523 33.82 17.96 -20.15
C ALA A 523 34.27 17.07 -18.96
N LYS A 524 34.43 17.68 -17.78
CA LYS A 524 34.74 16.96 -16.53
C LYS A 524 33.61 15.99 -16.12
N ILE A 525 32.36 16.42 -16.15
CA ILE A 525 31.19 15.58 -15.92
C ILE A 525 31.18 14.39 -16.90
N MET A 526 31.34 14.68 -18.21
CA MET A 526 31.38 13.62 -19.22
C MET A 526 32.56 12.65 -19.03
N ALA A 527 33.71 13.10 -18.55
CA ALA A 527 34.84 12.23 -18.22
C ALA A 527 34.50 11.28 -17.07
N GLY A 528 33.89 11.81 -16.03
CA GLY A 528 33.38 10.98 -14.91
C GLY A 528 32.33 9.97 -15.37
N LYS A 529 31.37 10.38 -16.16
CA LYS A 529 30.30 9.49 -16.70
C LYS A 529 30.88 8.37 -17.58
N ARG A 530 31.87 8.66 -18.41
CA ARG A 530 32.57 7.62 -19.21
C ARG A 530 33.38 6.64 -18.36
N ALA A 531 33.91 7.09 -17.24
CA ALA A 531 34.69 6.25 -16.33
C ALA A 531 33.84 5.37 -15.44
N GLN A 532 32.61 5.78 -15.16
CA GLN A 532 31.62 5.11 -14.33
C GLN A 532 31.37 3.67 -14.82
N LYS A 533 31.26 2.72 -13.88
CA LYS A 533 31.03 1.29 -14.15
C LYS A 533 29.60 0.86 -13.82
N SER A 534 29.01 1.47 -12.82
CA SER A 534 27.63 1.19 -12.37
C SER A 534 26.72 2.37 -12.69
N PHE A 535 25.54 2.10 -13.25
CA PHE A 535 24.49 3.10 -13.42
C PHE A 535 24.00 3.68 -12.08
N ASP A 536 24.17 2.92 -10.99
CA ASP A 536 23.71 3.30 -9.66
C ASP A 536 24.47 4.47 -9.05
N PHE A 537 25.76 4.62 -9.36
CA PHE A 537 26.56 5.74 -8.88
C PHE A 537 26.11 7.05 -9.51
N MET A 538 26.07 8.15 -8.74
CA MET A 538 25.59 9.45 -9.21
C MET A 538 26.72 10.48 -9.24
N ILE A 539 26.75 11.29 -10.30
CA ILE A 539 27.60 12.49 -10.39
C ILE A 539 26.67 13.70 -10.34
N ILE A 540 26.79 14.50 -9.30
CA ILE A 540 25.94 15.68 -9.03
C ILE A 540 26.76 16.93 -9.26
N ALA A 541 26.25 17.84 -10.06
CA ALA A 541 26.91 19.11 -10.36
C ALA A 541 26.45 20.20 -9.41
N ARG A 542 27.36 20.78 -8.63
CA ARG A 542 27.12 21.92 -7.76
C ARG A 542 27.45 23.23 -8.49
N ILE A 543 26.48 24.14 -8.44
CA ILE A 543 26.53 25.43 -9.14
C ILE A 543 26.81 26.54 -8.15
N GLU A 544 27.86 27.27 -8.37
CA GLU A 544 28.33 28.37 -7.52
C GLU A 544 27.92 29.77 -8.02
N SER A 545 27.08 29.88 -9.05
CA SER A 545 26.69 31.17 -9.67
C SER A 545 26.07 32.15 -8.65
N LEU A 546 25.21 31.68 -7.73
CA LEU A 546 24.61 32.56 -6.71
C LEU A 546 25.62 32.96 -5.63
N ILE A 547 26.58 32.11 -5.30
CA ILE A 547 27.70 32.39 -4.39
C ILE A 547 28.60 33.50 -4.99
N LEU A 548 28.86 33.43 -6.28
CA LEU A 548 29.75 34.34 -7.01
C LEU A 548 29.01 35.52 -7.65
N GLU A 549 27.75 35.70 -7.27
CA GLU A 549 26.91 36.85 -7.73
C GLU A 549 26.77 36.97 -9.25
N LYS A 550 26.81 35.81 -9.98
CA LYS A 550 26.59 35.76 -11.44
C LYS A 550 25.11 35.80 -11.84
N GLY A 551 24.22 35.64 -10.86
CA GLY A 551 22.78 35.76 -11.03
C GLY A 551 22.05 34.45 -11.44
N MET A 552 20.74 34.56 -11.45
CA MET A 552 19.82 33.43 -11.66
C MET A 552 19.91 32.85 -13.07
N GLU A 553 20.06 33.71 -14.08
CA GLU A 553 20.13 33.28 -15.49
C GLU A 553 21.37 32.40 -15.74
N ASP A 554 22.55 32.80 -15.20
CA ASP A 554 23.77 31.99 -15.30
C ASP A 554 23.61 30.66 -14.56
N ALA A 555 23.01 30.68 -13.36
CA ALA A 555 22.75 29.48 -12.57
C ALA A 555 21.87 28.46 -13.34
N LEU A 556 20.78 28.92 -13.94
CA LEU A 556 19.87 28.05 -14.71
C LEU A 556 20.53 27.57 -16.02
N THR A 557 21.27 28.44 -16.73
CA THR A 557 22.00 28.05 -17.95
C THR A 557 22.98 26.94 -17.67
N ARG A 558 23.76 27.05 -16.59
CA ARG A 558 24.69 26.00 -16.14
C ARG A 558 23.98 24.72 -15.75
N ALA A 559 22.88 24.83 -14.99
CA ALA A 559 22.09 23.67 -14.58
C ALA A 559 21.66 22.83 -15.78
N PHE A 560 21.08 23.45 -16.79
CA PHE A 560 20.65 22.71 -17.98
C PHE A 560 21.81 22.19 -18.83
N ALA A 561 22.93 22.94 -18.91
CA ALA A 561 24.13 22.46 -19.59
C ALA A 561 24.74 21.23 -18.92
N PHE A 562 24.79 21.21 -17.57
CA PHE A 562 25.34 20.10 -16.81
C PHE A 562 24.44 18.87 -16.84
N VAL A 563 23.12 19.03 -16.80
CA VAL A 563 22.18 17.92 -17.06
C VAL A 563 22.41 17.33 -18.45
N LYS A 564 22.56 18.20 -19.50
CA LYS A 564 22.88 17.76 -20.87
C LYS A 564 24.22 17.03 -20.95
N ALA A 565 25.20 17.40 -20.12
CA ALA A 565 26.50 16.74 -20.05
C ALA A 565 26.44 15.39 -19.33
N GLY A 566 25.29 15.02 -18.71
CA GLY A 566 25.04 13.75 -18.05
C GLY A 566 25.13 13.79 -16.52
N ALA A 567 25.08 14.97 -15.89
CA ALA A 567 24.95 15.05 -14.45
C ALA A 567 23.65 14.36 -13.98
N ASP A 568 23.75 13.51 -12.96
CA ASP A 568 22.63 12.77 -12.39
C ASP A 568 21.81 13.60 -11.40
N GLY A 569 22.28 14.77 -11.01
CA GLY A 569 21.60 15.70 -10.13
C GLY A 569 22.25 17.08 -10.20
N ILE A 570 21.52 18.09 -9.73
CA ILE A 570 21.97 19.49 -9.65
C ILE A 570 21.89 19.93 -8.19
N MET A 571 22.99 20.50 -7.68
CA MET A 571 23.04 21.15 -6.38
C MET A 571 23.18 22.66 -6.59
N ILE A 572 22.28 23.42 -5.99
CA ILE A 572 22.37 24.88 -5.95
C ILE A 572 22.78 25.34 -4.56
N HIS A 573 23.66 26.33 -4.49
CA HIS A 573 24.18 26.83 -3.22
C HIS A 573 23.99 28.34 -3.12
N SER A 574 23.65 28.83 -1.92
CA SER A 574 23.55 30.23 -1.59
C SER A 574 24.13 30.53 -0.22
N ARG A 575 24.66 31.74 -0.02
CA ARG A 575 25.13 32.27 1.27
C ARG A 575 24.12 33.20 1.96
N ARG A 576 23.02 33.54 1.28
CA ARG A 576 22.00 34.44 1.83
C ARG A 576 21.23 33.71 2.95
N LYS A 577 20.78 34.49 3.95
CA LYS A 577 19.95 33.95 5.04
C LYS A 577 18.50 33.79 4.59
N GLU A 578 18.05 34.70 3.75
CA GLU A 578 16.74 34.67 3.13
C GLU A 578 16.73 33.57 2.04
N PRO A 579 15.72 32.71 2.01
CA PRO A 579 15.68 31.56 1.07
C PRO A 579 15.24 31.94 -0.35
N ASP A 580 14.81 33.16 -0.60
CA ASP A 580 14.08 33.57 -1.81
C ASP A 580 14.79 33.16 -3.10
N GLU A 581 16.11 33.43 -3.21
CA GLU A 581 16.85 33.07 -4.43
C GLU A 581 16.99 31.55 -4.65
N ILE A 582 17.05 30.76 -3.59
CA ILE A 582 17.06 29.29 -3.69
C ILE A 582 15.69 28.79 -4.12
N LEU A 583 14.62 29.31 -3.54
CA LEU A 583 13.25 28.93 -3.86
C LEU A 583 12.90 29.34 -5.31
N GLU A 584 13.34 30.54 -5.74
CA GLU A 584 13.20 31.00 -7.12
C GLU A 584 13.93 30.08 -8.12
N PHE A 585 15.17 29.68 -7.81
CA PHE A 585 15.91 28.73 -8.64
C PHE A 585 15.18 27.39 -8.75
N ILE A 586 14.72 26.82 -7.63
CA ILE A 586 13.99 25.55 -7.60
C ILE A 586 12.76 25.63 -8.51
N ASP A 587 11.93 26.66 -8.31
CA ASP A 587 10.70 26.84 -9.09
C ASP A 587 10.97 27.04 -10.58
N ALA A 588 11.98 27.83 -10.93
CA ALA A 588 12.37 28.07 -12.32
C ALA A 588 12.95 26.80 -12.99
N PHE A 589 13.77 26.05 -12.28
CA PHE A 589 14.33 24.79 -12.79
C PHE A 589 13.23 23.74 -12.98
N ARG A 590 12.32 23.56 -11.99
CA ARG A 590 11.23 22.59 -12.05
C ARG A 590 10.21 22.84 -13.14
N LYS A 591 10.00 24.08 -13.54
CA LYS A 591 9.16 24.41 -14.72
C LYS A 591 9.65 23.75 -16.02
N LYS A 592 10.96 23.47 -16.14
CA LYS A 592 11.58 22.94 -17.38
C LYS A 592 12.11 21.51 -17.19
N ASN A 593 12.41 21.09 -15.96
CA ASN A 593 12.95 19.75 -15.65
C ASN A 593 12.36 19.24 -14.35
N GLN A 594 11.50 18.23 -14.44
CA GLN A 594 10.83 17.62 -13.29
C GLN A 594 11.52 16.35 -12.79
N TYR A 595 12.50 15.81 -13.50
CA TYR A 595 13.05 14.48 -13.23
C TYR A 595 14.44 14.50 -12.60
N THR A 596 15.30 15.46 -12.96
CA THR A 596 16.67 15.50 -12.42
C THR A 596 16.65 15.85 -10.93
N PRO A 597 17.23 15.03 -10.05
CA PRO A 597 17.33 15.31 -8.63
C PRO A 597 17.92 16.70 -8.34
N LEU A 598 17.23 17.45 -7.47
CA LEU A 598 17.72 18.72 -6.91
C LEU A 598 18.23 18.52 -5.50
N VAL A 599 19.39 19.07 -5.20
CA VAL A 599 20.08 19.02 -3.92
C VAL A 599 20.18 20.43 -3.34
N VAL A 600 19.87 20.59 -2.07
CA VAL A 600 20.04 21.83 -1.31
C VAL A 600 20.84 21.60 -0.03
N VAL A 601 21.55 22.65 0.40
CA VAL A 601 22.34 22.65 1.66
C VAL A 601 21.91 23.86 2.49
N PRO A 602 20.89 23.76 3.36
CA PRO A 602 20.32 24.87 4.09
C PRO A 602 21.19 25.28 5.30
N THR A 603 22.46 25.56 5.08
CA THR A 603 23.35 26.05 6.15
C THR A 603 23.10 27.51 6.47
N SER A 604 22.89 28.35 5.48
CA SER A 604 22.63 29.79 5.62
C SER A 604 21.13 30.08 5.77
N PHE A 605 20.30 29.48 4.92
CA PHE A 605 18.82 29.60 4.86
C PHE A 605 18.12 28.48 5.62
N ASN A 606 18.48 28.27 6.87
CA ASN A 606 18.07 27.14 7.71
C ASN A 606 16.65 27.25 8.30
N SER A 607 15.87 28.24 7.89
CA SER A 607 14.46 28.40 8.29
C SER A 607 13.48 27.59 7.44
N VAL A 608 13.90 27.10 6.26
CA VAL A 608 13.03 26.32 5.35
C VAL A 608 12.95 24.89 5.82
N THR A 609 11.73 24.35 5.93
CA THR A 609 11.49 22.98 6.37
C THR A 609 11.67 21.96 5.24
N GLU A 610 11.91 20.71 5.59
CA GLU A 610 11.96 19.58 4.65
C GLU A 610 10.68 19.45 3.85
N GLU A 611 9.51 19.66 4.47
CA GLU A 611 8.21 19.62 3.81
C GLU A 611 8.07 20.69 2.72
N GLU A 612 8.55 21.90 2.98
CA GLU A 612 8.56 22.98 1.99
C GLU A 612 9.47 22.64 0.82
N PHE A 613 10.66 22.10 1.07
CA PHE A 613 11.56 21.63 0.04
C PHE A 613 10.94 20.49 -0.78
N LYS A 614 10.35 19.50 -0.14
CA LYS A 614 9.67 18.37 -0.79
C LYS A 614 8.54 18.86 -1.69
N ARG A 615 7.70 19.75 -1.18
CA ARG A 615 6.58 20.34 -1.94
C ARG A 615 7.02 21.07 -3.22
N ARG A 616 8.19 21.69 -3.19
CA ARG A 616 8.78 22.38 -4.35
C ARG A 616 9.59 21.45 -5.26
N GLY A 617 9.70 20.15 -4.90
CA GLY A 617 10.37 19.15 -5.71
C GLY A 617 11.88 19.05 -5.49
N VAL A 618 12.41 19.48 -4.34
CA VAL A 618 13.77 19.13 -3.90
C VAL A 618 13.79 17.64 -3.55
N ASN A 619 14.88 16.96 -3.86
CA ASN A 619 15.03 15.52 -3.67
C ASN A 619 16.07 15.15 -2.61
N ILE A 620 17.04 16.02 -2.36
CA ILE A 620 18.07 15.77 -1.32
C ILE A 620 18.27 17.05 -0.52
N VAL A 621 18.18 16.94 0.82
CA VAL A 621 18.55 17.99 1.78
C VAL A 621 19.79 17.52 2.54
N ILE A 622 20.86 18.31 2.52
CA ILE A 622 22.14 18.00 3.18
C ILE A 622 22.36 18.92 4.36
N TYR A 623 22.46 18.36 5.54
CA TYR A 623 22.91 19.01 6.76
C TYR A 623 24.44 18.89 6.88
N ALA A 624 25.15 19.90 6.37
CA ALA A 624 26.52 19.74 5.90
C ALA A 624 27.62 19.86 6.98
N ASN A 625 27.34 20.38 8.17
CA ASN A 625 28.41 20.67 9.14
C ASN A 625 27.93 20.81 10.60
N GLN A 626 26.73 20.38 10.91
CA GLN A 626 26.13 20.63 12.23
C GLN A 626 26.78 19.81 13.34
N LEU A 627 27.17 18.56 13.09
CA LEU A 627 27.85 17.71 14.09
C LEU A 627 29.24 18.28 14.41
N MET A 628 30.05 18.57 13.40
CA MET A 628 31.36 19.21 13.61
C MET A 628 31.23 20.53 14.39
N ARG A 629 30.26 21.36 14.05
CA ARG A 629 30.05 22.65 14.73
C ARG A 629 29.56 22.51 16.16
N SER A 630 28.84 21.42 16.50
CA SER A 630 28.43 21.13 17.87
C SER A 630 29.56 20.56 18.71
N GLN A 631 30.42 19.73 18.11
CA GLN A 631 31.54 19.08 18.75
C GLN A 631 32.59 20.09 19.28
N VAL A 632 32.99 21.07 18.48
CA VAL A 632 34.05 22.04 18.84
C VAL A 632 33.73 22.83 20.15
N PRO A 633 32.57 23.46 20.33
CA PRO A 633 32.28 24.16 21.58
C PRO A 633 32.11 23.24 22.79
N ALA A 634 31.63 21.98 22.56
CA ALA A 634 31.49 21.01 23.63
C ALA A 634 32.87 20.59 24.20
N MET A 635 33.78 20.19 23.31
CA MET A 635 35.15 19.82 23.67
C MET A 635 35.91 20.97 24.33
N ARG A 636 35.73 22.20 23.78
CA ARG A 636 36.36 23.40 24.36
C ARG A 636 35.89 23.68 25.80
N ARG A 637 34.57 23.62 26.05
CA ARG A 637 34.01 23.82 27.41
C ARG A 637 34.60 22.79 28.39
N THR A 638 34.68 21.53 28.03
CA THR A 638 35.26 20.48 28.87
C THR A 638 36.73 20.79 29.21
N ALA A 639 37.52 21.12 28.20
CA ALA A 639 38.94 21.47 28.38
C ALA A 639 39.13 22.72 29.27
N GLU A 640 38.33 23.77 29.04
CA GLU A 640 38.35 24.99 29.85
C GLU A 640 37.94 24.73 31.32
N THR A 641 36.96 23.85 31.54
CA THR A 641 36.52 23.47 32.89
C THR A 641 37.63 22.77 33.65
N ILE A 642 38.28 21.80 33.05
CA ILE A 642 39.41 21.07 33.66
C ILE A 642 40.58 22.01 33.95
N LEU A 643 40.96 22.89 33.02
CA LEU A 643 42.02 23.86 33.21
C LEU A 643 41.71 24.84 34.35
N ARG A 644 40.48 25.31 34.46
CA ARG A 644 40.05 26.27 35.52
C ARG A 644 40.02 25.62 36.87
N CYS A 645 39.57 24.37 36.98
CA CYS A 645 39.36 23.68 38.27
C CYS A 645 40.61 22.87 38.70
N HIS A 646 41.60 22.72 37.83
CA HIS A 646 42.81 21.88 38.04
C HIS A 646 42.47 20.41 38.40
N ARG A 647 41.29 19.94 38.00
CA ARG A 647 40.81 18.56 38.18
C ARG A 647 39.58 18.31 37.25
N ALA A 648 39.22 17.05 37.06
CA ALA A 648 38.14 16.66 36.12
C ALA A 648 36.75 16.67 36.74
N MET A 649 36.58 16.68 38.08
CA MET A 649 35.28 16.45 38.73
C MET A 649 34.17 17.39 38.26
N GLU A 650 34.48 18.67 38.02
CA GLU A 650 33.51 19.67 37.60
C GLU A 650 33.12 19.52 36.12
N ALA A 651 33.87 18.71 35.36
CA ALA A 651 33.52 18.39 33.98
C ALA A 651 32.53 17.21 33.87
N ASP A 652 32.40 16.35 34.88
CA ASP A 652 31.60 15.12 34.84
C ASP A 652 30.16 15.33 34.38
N ALA A 653 29.51 16.47 34.81
CA ALA A 653 28.16 16.81 34.39
C ALA A 653 28.02 17.12 32.88
N GLN A 654 29.13 17.28 32.15
CA GLN A 654 29.19 17.58 30.73
C GLN A 654 29.58 16.37 29.89
N LEU A 655 29.94 15.26 30.56
CA LEU A 655 30.47 14.06 29.91
C LEU A 655 29.43 12.95 29.86
N MET A 656 29.51 12.11 28.83
CA MET A 656 28.81 10.84 28.81
C MET A 656 29.33 9.96 29.96
N PRO A 657 28.45 9.28 30.71
CA PRO A 657 28.88 8.32 31.73
C PRO A 657 29.87 7.29 31.21
N PHE A 658 30.94 7.00 31.97
CA PHE A 658 32.01 6.08 31.53
C PHE A 658 31.47 4.69 31.14
N GLY A 659 30.44 4.20 31.84
CA GLY A 659 29.80 2.94 31.52
C GLY A 659 29.01 2.95 30.22
N GLU A 660 28.57 4.13 29.75
CA GLU A 660 27.86 4.27 28.46
C GLU A 660 28.84 4.32 27.30
N ILE A 661 29.96 5.09 27.43
CA ILE A 661 30.94 5.20 26.35
C ILE A 661 31.59 3.84 26.02
N ILE A 662 31.86 2.98 27.03
CA ILE A 662 32.42 1.64 26.82
C ILE A 662 31.43 0.74 26.04
N ARG A 663 30.14 0.93 26.24
CA ARG A 663 29.10 0.14 25.60
C ARG A 663 28.62 0.71 24.25
N LEU A 664 29.09 1.89 23.89
CA LEU A 664 28.68 2.56 22.65
C LEU A 664 29.05 1.70 21.42
N ILE A 665 30.20 1.02 21.47
CA ILE A 665 30.63 0.07 20.46
C ILE A 665 30.80 -1.28 21.17
N PRO A 666 29.90 -2.25 20.94
CA PRO A 666 29.98 -3.55 21.61
C PRO A 666 31.18 -4.38 21.16
N ASP A 667 31.81 -5.10 22.09
CA ASP A 667 32.92 -6.00 21.81
C ASP A 667 32.52 -7.26 21.03
N GLU A 668 31.24 -7.61 21.02
CA GLU A 668 30.70 -8.80 20.35
C GLU A 668 30.15 -8.43 18.96
N MET A 669 30.86 -8.92 17.92
CA MET A 669 30.38 -8.94 16.56
C MET A 669 29.62 -10.25 16.23
#